data_e97aa61224d4cc872259c3fba79563ad
#
_entry.id   e97aa61224d4cc872259c3fba79563ad
#
_cell.length_a   1.000
_cell.length_b   1.000
_cell.length_c   1.000
_cell.angle_alpha   90.00
_cell.angle_beta   90.00
_cell.angle_gamma   90.00
#
_symmetry.space_group_name_H-M   'P 1'
#
loop_
_entity.id
_entity.type
_entity.pdbx_description
1 polymer ?
#
loop_
_entity_poly.entity_id
_entity_poly.type
_entity_poly.pdbx_seq_one_letter_code
_entity_poly.pdbx_strand_id
1 'polypeptide(L)'
;MTRTDLAPGVTRIRLTPADGDPFVPVSFRDHTGIYLTQTGCVFTPRPVFRLCGESGGGEVKQTANGEVVSFDAGECRPAGESCSVMLRFSFPGSPVLTGLGAHEDGVFDYARESELLYEHNMKIPIPFLLSSNGWGLLIEAGCAMKYHGDGSSFSFELDAARVVSYLVIRGIDCADVLRKLSCLAGKPAMLPKWAFGYIQSKERYHSAEELLSVSREFRRRKLGLDCIVLDWMSWQDGCWGDKTPDPVRFPDVRNLTEELHRMQVHLMVSVWPNAAKGRDCDEFAASGQFLPASRIYDAFSSEARELYWQQCRRHWMDGGTDALWCDSCEPITDPDWCGEEKRDPETRYRLITEDSSLRMDPEEMNFYASRHLQGLRKHWLKDIPHKRPLFLSRSGSLDAGSLGAILWSGDISARWDVLEKQVVEAVRVSCSGIPWWTLDIGAFFVGRKDPWFWRGDYPDGVSDPGYRELYIRWFQFGAMLPVFRSHGTDTPREPWAFGTEDSEEYHCLRETIALRYSLLPYLYSAAAQCCRTGVPMIRAMLTAFGSDQRLWPLADQYMLGDSILVKPVTRPLADGGSETAVTLPEGGWYDLFTRAYYAAGNTLKLDTPLNRFPVFVRAGSILPWASGACSTADLPFPAEELLVFSGADGDFILYDDSGDGMDYLQGAFLRIPMHWDEKHRIFSLDQAEGTLPVDAVFRITLICPDGQTELKNIKYTGVPLKIAF
;
A
#
# COMPACT_ATOMS: atom_id res chain seq x y z
N MET A 1 8.24 -30.01 -19.37
CA MET A 1 8.64 -28.61 -19.17
C MET A 1 8.47 -27.83 -20.44
N THR A 2 7.80 -26.68 -20.36
CA THR A 2 7.70 -25.73 -21.46
C THR A 2 8.38 -24.41 -21.08
N ARG A 3 9.14 -23.86 -22.03
CA ARG A 3 9.75 -22.53 -21.92
C ARG A 3 9.16 -21.63 -23.00
N THR A 4 8.71 -20.45 -22.59
CA THR A 4 8.09 -19.44 -23.49
C THR A 4 8.64 -18.07 -23.18
N ASP A 5 9.23 -17.40 -24.17
CA ASP A 5 9.63 -16.01 -24.04
C ASP A 5 8.43 -15.11 -24.35
N LEU A 6 7.95 -14.39 -23.36
CA LEU A 6 6.74 -13.54 -23.44
C LEU A 6 7.06 -12.14 -23.97
N ALA A 7 8.23 -11.64 -23.64
CA ALA A 7 8.74 -10.31 -24.02
C ALA A 7 10.27 -10.30 -23.87
N PRO A 8 10.98 -9.29 -24.40
CA PRO A 8 12.41 -9.14 -24.17
C PRO A 8 12.77 -9.17 -22.68
N GLY A 9 13.53 -10.17 -22.28
CA GLY A 9 13.94 -10.41 -20.89
C GLY A 9 12.85 -11.00 -20.00
N VAL A 10 11.73 -11.51 -20.52
CA VAL A 10 10.68 -12.16 -19.74
C VAL A 10 10.45 -13.58 -20.26
N THR A 11 10.81 -14.55 -19.46
CA THR A 11 10.67 -15.98 -19.80
C THR A 11 9.75 -16.67 -18.81
N ARG A 12 8.70 -17.35 -19.30
CA ARG A 12 7.84 -18.25 -18.52
C ARG A 12 8.33 -19.67 -18.62
N ILE A 13 8.41 -20.33 -17.47
CA ILE A 13 8.63 -21.78 -17.37
C ILE A 13 7.36 -22.40 -16.80
N ARG A 14 6.93 -23.52 -17.41
CA ARG A 14 5.82 -24.33 -16.92
C ARG A 14 6.28 -25.77 -16.75
N LEU A 15 6.00 -26.33 -15.58
CA LEU A 15 6.40 -27.67 -15.14
C LEU A 15 5.19 -28.49 -14.74
N THR A 16 5.24 -29.78 -15.02
CA THR A 16 4.25 -30.80 -14.63
C THR A 16 4.93 -31.89 -13.80
N PRO A 17 4.20 -32.76 -13.10
CA PRO A 17 4.80 -33.88 -12.34
C PRO A 17 5.78 -34.74 -13.13
N ALA A 18 5.54 -34.92 -14.44
CA ALA A 18 6.43 -35.67 -15.32
C ALA A 18 7.83 -35.01 -15.53
N ASP A 19 8.00 -33.75 -15.16
CA ASP A 19 9.24 -32.99 -15.33
C ASP A 19 10.13 -33.01 -14.07
N GLY A 20 9.65 -33.60 -12.97
CA GLY A 20 10.33 -33.56 -11.67
C GLY A 20 11.38 -34.62 -11.42
N ASP A 21 11.38 -35.74 -12.17
CA ASP A 21 12.32 -36.87 -11.91
C ASP A 21 12.71 -37.61 -13.21
N PRO A 22 14.00 -37.60 -13.60
CA PRO A 22 15.07 -36.73 -13.10
C PRO A 22 14.92 -35.28 -13.61
N PHE A 23 15.11 -34.29 -12.73
CA PHE A 23 15.03 -32.89 -13.12
C PHE A 23 16.30 -32.44 -13.89
N VAL A 24 16.09 -31.79 -15.03
CA VAL A 24 17.18 -31.20 -15.81
C VAL A 24 17.32 -29.73 -15.46
N PRO A 25 18.48 -29.27 -14.92
CA PRO A 25 18.67 -27.87 -14.53
C PRO A 25 18.45 -26.89 -15.69
N VAL A 26 17.82 -25.75 -15.37
CA VAL A 26 17.52 -24.68 -16.33
C VAL A 26 18.28 -23.40 -15.94
N SER A 27 19.25 -23.02 -16.78
CA SER A 27 20.04 -21.80 -16.54
C SER A 27 19.51 -20.62 -17.36
N PHE A 28 19.45 -19.46 -16.72
CA PHE A 28 19.14 -18.17 -17.32
C PHE A 28 20.42 -17.34 -17.45
N ARG A 29 20.67 -16.81 -18.65
CA ARG A 29 21.93 -16.16 -19.03
C ARG A 29 21.66 -14.82 -19.72
N ASP A 30 22.61 -13.91 -19.54
CA ASP A 30 22.75 -12.70 -20.35
C ASP A 30 24.21 -12.57 -20.84
N HIS A 31 24.59 -11.40 -21.32
CA HIS A 31 25.94 -11.10 -21.81
C HIS A 31 27.02 -11.13 -20.69
N THR A 32 26.61 -11.08 -19.41
CA THR A 32 27.51 -11.13 -18.24
C THR A 32 27.71 -12.57 -17.73
N GLY A 33 26.87 -13.50 -18.14
CA GLY A 33 26.95 -14.91 -17.75
C GLY A 33 25.63 -15.48 -17.23
N ILE A 34 25.70 -16.53 -16.43
CA ILE A 34 24.53 -17.11 -15.75
C ILE A 34 24.20 -16.24 -14.55
N TYR A 35 22.94 -15.80 -14.45
CA TYR A 35 22.46 -15.01 -13.30
C TYR A 35 21.48 -15.76 -12.40
N LEU A 36 20.84 -16.82 -12.90
CA LEU A 36 19.95 -17.69 -12.13
C LEU A 36 19.94 -19.09 -12.74
N THR A 37 19.87 -20.11 -11.90
CA THR A 37 19.69 -21.49 -12.34
C THR A 37 18.64 -22.19 -11.49
N GLN A 38 17.61 -22.75 -12.11
CA GLN A 38 16.74 -23.70 -11.43
C GLN A 38 17.49 -25.03 -11.34
N THR A 39 17.72 -25.47 -10.11
CA THR A 39 18.54 -26.68 -9.83
C THR A 39 17.70 -27.89 -9.45
N GLY A 40 16.41 -27.70 -9.14
CA GLY A 40 15.53 -28.80 -8.77
C GLY A 40 14.05 -28.47 -8.87
N CYS A 41 13.25 -29.50 -9.12
CA CYS A 41 11.81 -29.49 -9.01
C CYS A 41 11.35 -30.87 -8.58
N VAL A 42 10.61 -30.96 -7.48
CA VAL A 42 10.07 -32.24 -6.97
C VAL A 42 8.59 -32.08 -6.71
N PHE A 43 7.78 -32.93 -7.33
CA PHE A 43 6.34 -33.03 -7.11
C PHE A 43 6.05 -34.21 -6.19
N THR A 44 5.33 -33.96 -5.08
CA THR A 44 4.88 -35.01 -4.15
C THR A 44 3.35 -35.03 -4.14
N PRO A 45 2.72 -36.10 -4.66
CA PRO A 45 1.27 -36.20 -4.70
C PRO A 45 0.64 -36.13 -3.29
N ARG A 46 -0.50 -35.43 -3.20
CA ARG A 46 -1.28 -35.31 -1.97
C ARG A 46 -2.79 -35.32 -2.28
N PRO A 47 -3.61 -35.99 -1.45
CA PRO A 47 -5.05 -35.90 -1.61
C PRO A 47 -5.56 -34.51 -1.21
N VAL A 48 -6.62 -34.08 -1.88
CA VAL A 48 -7.37 -32.86 -1.54
C VAL A 48 -8.71 -33.26 -0.96
N PHE A 49 -9.07 -32.64 0.16
CA PHE A 49 -10.36 -32.82 0.82
C PHE A 49 -11.17 -31.53 0.82
N ARG A 50 -12.48 -31.63 0.91
CA ARG A 50 -13.42 -30.51 1.03
C ARG A 50 -14.43 -30.79 2.12
N LEU A 51 -14.78 -29.74 2.85
CA LEU A 51 -15.93 -29.76 3.75
C LEU A 51 -17.22 -29.82 2.91
N CYS A 52 -18.10 -30.73 3.31
CA CYS A 52 -19.45 -30.88 2.78
C CYS A 52 -20.41 -30.62 3.94
N GLY A 53 -21.06 -29.47 3.98
CA GLY A 53 -22.03 -29.13 5.01
C GLY A 53 -22.81 -27.88 4.62
N GLU A 54 -24.03 -27.75 5.12
CA GLU A 54 -24.79 -26.53 4.96
C GLU A 54 -24.15 -25.37 5.70
N SER A 55 -23.99 -24.25 5.04
CA SER A 55 -23.43 -23.00 5.59
C SER A 55 -24.38 -22.29 6.56
N GLY A 56 -25.30 -23.00 7.22
CA GLY A 56 -26.47 -22.43 7.88
C GLY A 56 -26.49 -22.40 9.40
N GLY A 57 -25.74 -23.26 10.07
CA GLY A 57 -25.83 -23.45 11.52
C GLY A 57 -24.51 -23.24 12.25
N GLY A 58 -24.14 -22.03 12.56
CA GLY A 58 -23.01 -21.76 13.42
C GLY A 58 -23.42 -21.34 14.83
N GLU A 59 -22.67 -21.75 15.85
CA GLU A 59 -22.83 -21.29 17.21
C GLU A 59 -21.98 -20.04 17.44
N VAL A 60 -22.61 -18.96 17.88
CA VAL A 60 -21.89 -17.71 18.21
C VAL A 60 -21.25 -17.90 19.59
N LYS A 61 -19.92 -17.82 19.63
CA LYS A 61 -19.14 -17.82 20.86
C LYS A 61 -18.60 -16.42 21.13
N GLN A 62 -18.83 -15.94 22.34
CA GLN A 62 -18.20 -14.72 22.82
C GLN A 62 -16.75 -15.03 23.20
N THR A 63 -15.82 -14.19 22.71
CA THR A 63 -14.41 -14.26 23.05
C THR A 63 -13.96 -12.93 23.64
N ALA A 64 -12.75 -12.84 24.15
CA ALA A 64 -12.17 -11.60 24.66
C ALA A 64 -12.11 -10.49 23.59
N ASN A 65 -12.06 -10.85 22.31
CA ASN A 65 -11.92 -9.93 21.17
C ASN A 65 -13.20 -9.80 20.32
N GLY A 66 -14.34 -10.27 20.80
CA GLY A 66 -15.62 -10.18 20.10
C GLY A 66 -16.29 -11.52 19.86
N GLU A 67 -17.27 -11.51 18.97
CA GLU A 67 -18.06 -12.69 18.63
C GLU A 67 -17.36 -13.50 17.54
N VAL A 68 -17.27 -14.81 17.73
CA VAL A 68 -16.80 -15.78 16.74
C VAL A 68 -17.90 -16.78 16.44
N VAL A 69 -18.13 -17.04 15.17
CA VAL A 69 -19.08 -18.08 14.76
C VAL A 69 -18.34 -19.38 14.57
N SER A 70 -18.55 -20.34 15.46
CA SER A 70 -18.04 -21.70 15.31
C SER A 70 -19.07 -22.56 14.57
N PHE A 71 -18.62 -23.34 13.59
CA PHE A 71 -19.45 -24.26 12.84
C PHE A 71 -19.10 -25.69 13.21
N ASP A 72 -20.11 -26.56 13.23
CA ASP A 72 -19.85 -27.99 13.29
C ASP A 72 -19.05 -28.38 12.05
N ALA A 73 -17.93 -29.05 12.24
CA ALA A 73 -17.11 -29.55 11.14
C ALA A 73 -17.98 -30.55 10.34
N GLY A 74 -18.36 -30.14 9.13
CA GLY A 74 -19.10 -31.03 8.23
C GLY A 74 -18.22 -32.24 7.83
N GLU A 75 -18.82 -33.23 7.18
CA GLU A 75 -18.05 -34.36 6.66
C GLU A 75 -16.99 -33.87 5.65
N CYS A 76 -15.73 -34.28 5.85
CA CYS A 76 -14.67 -34.10 4.86
C CYS A 76 -14.79 -35.19 3.77
N ARG A 77 -14.87 -34.82 2.52
CA ARG A 77 -14.89 -35.74 1.38
C ARG A 77 -13.68 -35.53 0.47
N PRO A 78 -13.17 -36.60 -0.16
CA PRO A 78 -12.13 -36.47 -1.19
C PRO A 78 -12.64 -35.56 -2.33
N ALA A 79 -11.81 -34.58 -2.72
CA ALA A 79 -12.14 -33.59 -3.75
C ALA A 79 -11.16 -33.63 -4.94
N GLY A 80 -10.25 -34.62 -4.95
CA GLY A 80 -9.28 -34.79 -6.02
C GLY A 80 -7.85 -34.96 -5.48
N GLU A 81 -6.88 -34.70 -6.34
CA GLU A 81 -5.46 -34.77 -6.05
C GLU A 81 -4.77 -33.48 -6.47
N SER A 82 -3.71 -33.11 -5.74
CA SER A 82 -2.76 -32.05 -6.07
C SER A 82 -1.35 -32.55 -5.73
N CYS A 83 -0.33 -31.69 -5.79
CA CYS A 83 1.00 -32.01 -5.35
C CYS A 83 1.53 -30.88 -4.45
N SER A 84 2.27 -31.23 -3.39
CA SER A 84 3.23 -30.26 -2.88
C SER A 84 4.45 -30.21 -3.84
N VAL A 85 5.02 -29.02 -4.02
CA VAL A 85 6.09 -28.85 -5.01
C VAL A 85 7.26 -28.08 -4.41
N MET A 86 8.45 -28.70 -4.45
CA MET A 86 9.69 -28.05 -4.04
C MET A 86 10.44 -27.54 -5.28
N LEU A 87 10.59 -26.22 -5.39
CA LEU A 87 11.43 -25.57 -6.40
C LEU A 87 12.74 -25.12 -5.77
N ARG A 88 13.87 -25.37 -6.43
CA ARG A 88 15.18 -24.93 -5.97
C ARG A 88 15.89 -24.13 -7.04
N PHE A 89 16.54 -23.05 -6.60
CA PHE A 89 17.28 -22.12 -7.44
C PHE A 89 18.64 -21.80 -6.83
N SER A 90 19.65 -21.55 -7.68
CA SER A 90 20.95 -21.02 -7.26
C SER A 90 21.30 -19.77 -8.08
N PHE A 91 22.10 -18.91 -7.50
CA PHE A 91 22.51 -17.64 -8.11
C PHE A 91 23.98 -17.34 -7.78
N PRO A 92 24.70 -16.65 -8.66
CA PRO A 92 26.08 -16.26 -8.41
C PRO A 92 26.17 -14.96 -7.60
N GLY A 93 27.26 -14.79 -6.88
CA GLY A 93 27.56 -13.57 -6.12
C GLY A 93 26.80 -13.48 -4.80
N SER A 94 26.65 -12.26 -4.31
CA SER A 94 25.94 -11.96 -3.05
C SER A 94 24.98 -10.79 -3.24
N PRO A 95 23.95 -10.95 -4.09
CA PRO A 95 22.95 -9.90 -4.26
C PRO A 95 22.07 -9.77 -3.02
N VAL A 96 21.48 -8.59 -2.82
CA VAL A 96 20.30 -8.43 -1.96
C VAL A 96 19.12 -9.05 -2.71
N LEU A 97 18.37 -9.92 -2.03
CA LEU A 97 17.12 -10.51 -2.51
C LEU A 97 15.98 -9.95 -1.67
N THR A 98 15.07 -9.20 -2.29
CA THR A 98 13.98 -8.52 -1.58
C THR A 98 12.64 -8.75 -2.29
N GLY A 99 11.53 -8.38 -1.63
CA GLY A 99 10.19 -8.61 -2.16
C GLY A 99 9.36 -9.49 -1.23
N LEU A 100 8.67 -10.50 -1.77
CA LEU A 100 7.79 -11.46 -1.08
C LEU A 100 6.52 -10.86 -0.47
N GLY A 101 6.27 -9.54 -0.59
CA GLY A 101 5.07 -8.86 -0.12
C GLY A 101 5.24 -8.17 1.24
N ALA A 102 4.16 -8.11 2.03
CA ALA A 102 4.12 -7.49 3.34
C ALA A 102 4.17 -8.54 4.45
N HIS A 103 5.03 -8.33 5.44
CA HIS A 103 5.22 -9.22 6.59
C HIS A 103 5.69 -8.41 7.81
N GLU A 104 5.31 -8.80 9.00
CA GLU A 104 5.61 -8.11 10.26
C GLU A 104 7.06 -8.29 10.78
N ASP A 105 7.93 -8.90 9.99
CA ASP A 105 9.27 -9.35 10.39
C ASP A 105 10.35 -8.26 10.41
N GLY A 106 10.19 -7.22 9.57
CA GLY A 106 11.21 -6.17 9.39
C GLY A 106 12.42 -6.62 8.55
N VAL A 107 12.33 -7.76 7.86
CA VAL A 107 13.39 -8.26 6.97
C VAL A 107 13.33 -7.55 5.63
N PHE A 108 14.46 -7.12 5.10
CA PHE A 108 14.58 -6.55 3.76
C PHE A 108 15.32 -7.48 2.80
N ASP A 109 16.38 -8.13 3.25
CA ASP A 109 17.18 -9.06 2.45
C ASP A 109 16.89 -10.50 2.84
N TYR A 110 16.22 -11.22 1.95
CA TYR A 110 15.84 -12.62 2.10
C TYR A 110 16.89 -13.62 1.58
N ALA A 111 18.09 -13.17 1.22
CA ALA A 111 19.11 -14.09 0.70
C ALA A 111 19.48 -15.21 1.70
N ARG A 112 19.32 -14.98 3.02
CA ARG A 112 19.61 -15.94 4.10
C ARG A 112 18.47 -16.14 5.08
N GLU A 113 17.27 -15.76 4.70
CA GLU A 113 16.10 -15.76 5.56
C GLU A 113 15.03 -16.72 5.03
N SER A 114 14.03 -16.96 5.86
CA SER A 114 12.86 -17.78 5.52
C SER A 114 11.60 -16.97 5.70
N GLU A 115 10.56 -17.26 4.90
CA GLU A 115 9.25 -16.62 5.02
C GLU A 115 8.12 -17.59 4.68
N LEU A 116 7.00 -17.42 5.38
CA LEU A 116 5.75 -18.17 5.21
C LEU A 116 4.76 -17.29 4.44
N LEU A 117 4.47 -17.67 3.19
CA LEU A 117 3.67 -16.90 2.25
C LEU A 117 2.21 -17.41 2.25
N TYR A 118 1.38 -16.79 3.08
CA TYR A 118 -0.05 -17.07 3.21
C TYR A 118 -0.80 -15.80 3.63
N GLU A 119 -2.06 -15.66 3.24
CA GLU A 119 -2.89 -14.52 3.67
C GLU A 119 -3.22 -14.61 5.16
N HIS A 120 -2.97 -13.52 5.86
CA HIS A 120 -3.23 -13.35 7.28
C HIS A 120 -3.25 -11.86 7.61
N ASN A 121 -3.93 -11.46 8.70
CA ASN A 121 -3.78 -10.10 9.21
C ASN A 121 -2.28 -9.76 9.42
N MET A 122 -1.81 -8.64 8.92
CA MET A 122 -0.39 -8.23 8.85
C MET A 122 0.49 -9.06 7.89
N LYS A 123 -0.11 -9.86 6.99
CA LYS A 123 0.64 -10.60 5.96
C LYS A 123 -0.06 -10.53 4.61
N ILE A 124 0.64 -10.07 3.60
CA ILE A 124 0.18 -10.04 2.21
C ILE A 124 1.23 -10.78 1.36
N PRO A 125 0.99 -12.04 1.00
CA PRO A 125 1.96 -12.85 0.27
C PRO A 125 2.02 -12.43 -1.21
N ILE A 126 3.17 -11.97 -1.66
CA ILE A 126 3.46 -11.72 -3.07
C ILE A 126 4.66 -12.58 -3.45
N PRO A 127 4.50 -13.71 -4.13
CA PRO A 127 5.59 -14.65 -4.41
C PRO A 127 6.50 -14.13 -5.53
N PHE A 128 6.97 -12.90 -5.38
CA PHE A 128 7.90 -12.21 -6.27
C PHE A 128 9.17 -11.84 -5.52
N LEU A 129 10.31 -12.26 -6.04
CA LEU A 129 11.63 -11.97 -5.53
C LEU A 129 12.38 -11.07 -6.51
N LEU A 130 12.86 -9.92 -6.04
CA LEU A 130 13.67 -8.96 -6.77
C LEU A 130 15.13 -9.07 -6.33
N SER A 131 16.04 -9.20 -7.26
CA SER A 131 17.48 -9.20 -7.01
C SER A 131 18.13 -7.86 -7.37
N SER A 132 19.01 -7.35 -6.50
CA SER A 132 19.83 -6.17 -6.77
C SER A 132 20.70 -6.30 -8.03
N ASN A 133 20.91 -7.53 -8.53
CA ASN A 133 21.58 -7.81 -9.80
C ASN A 133 20.68 -7.59 -11.05
N GLY A 134 19.48 -7.01 -10.90
CA GLY A 134 18.59 -6.65 -12.02
C GLY A 134 17.85 -7.86 -12.62
N TRP A 135 17.45 -8.83 -11.82
CA TRP A 135 16.51 -9.88 -12.21
C TRP A 135 15.39 -10.05 -11.16
N GLY A 136 14.26 -10.58 -11.58
CA GLY A 136 13.16 -10.96 -10.72
C GLY A 136 12.65 -12.35 -11.02
N LEU A 137 12.07 -12.99 -10.00
CA LEU A 137 11.38 -14.28 -10.11
C LEU A 137 9.98 -14.15 -9.52
N LEU A 138 8.95 -14.46 -10.31
CA LEU A 138 7.56 -14.53 -9.86
C LEU A 138 7.06 -15.97 -9.96
N ILE A 139 6.61 -16.55 -8.87
CA ILE A 139 5.87 -17.81 -8.86
C ILE A 139 4.41 -17.50 -9.17
N GLU A 140 3.90 -18.02 -10.29
CA GLU A 140 2.49 -17.83 -10.70
C GLU A 140 1.59 -18.89 -10.05
N ALA A 141 1.45 -18.82 -8.71
CA ALA A 141 0.62 -19.73 -7.93
C ALA A 141 -0.08 -19.00 -6.79
N GLY A 142 -1.31 -19.41 -6.49
CA GLY A 142 -2.15 -18.87 -5.43
C GLY A 142 -2.22 -19.76 -4.18
N CYS A 143 -1.43 -20.82 -4.10
CA CYS A 143 -1.35 -21.65 -2.91
C CYS A 143 -0.49 -20.99 -1.83
N ALA A 144 -0.64 -21.42 -0.59
CA ALA A 144 0.32 -21.13 0.45
C ALA A 144 1.68 -21.76 0.11
N MET A 145 2.76 -21.11 0.54
CA MET A 145 4.10 -21.59 0.24
C MET A 145 5.13 -21.14 1.29
N LYS A 146 6.25 -21.83 1.35
CA LYS A 146 7.38 -21.47 2.19
C LYS A 146 8.56 -21.08 1.31
N TYR A 147 9.21 -20.00 1.67
CA TYR A 147 10.46 -19.54 1.08
C TYR A 147 11.62 -19.82 2.05
N HIS A 148 12.76 -20.24 1.52
CA HIS A 148 13.98 -20.38 2.30
C HIS A 148 15.21 -20.02 1.46
N GLY A 149 16.05 -19.10 1.98
CA GLY A 149 17.33 -18.68 1.42
C GLY A 149 18.51 -19.15 2.27
N ASP A 150 19.61 -19.63 1.62
CA ASP A 150 20.84 -20.06 2.30
C ASP A 150 22.07 -19.17 2.01
N GLY A 151 21.86 -18.12 1.21
CA GLY A 151 22.89 -17.15 0.80
C GLY A 151 23.58 -17.46 -0.53
N SER A 152 23.34 -18.65 -1.10
CA SER A 152 23.87 -19.06 -2.42
C SER A 152 22.78 -19.69 -3.28
N SER A 153 21.72 -20.13 -2.65
CA SER A 153 20.54 -20.71 -3.25
C SER A 153 19.29 -20.32 -2.47
N PHE A 154 18.13 -20.60 -3.06
CA PHE A 154 16.86 -20.49 -2.38
C PHE A 154 15.87 -21.53 -2.88
N SER A 155 14.82 -21.77 -2.10
CA SER A 155 13.74 -22.66 -2.48
C SER A 155 12.37 -22.05 -2.19
N PHE A 156 11.39 -22.50 -3.00
CA PHE A 156 9.97 -22.33 -2.70
C PHE A 156 9.36 -23.72 -2.54
N GLU A 157 8.70 -23.95 -1.41
CA GLU A 157 7.87 -25.13 -1.18
C GLU A 157 6.40 -24.69 -1.29
N LEU A 158 5.74 -25.12 -2.37
CA LEU A 158 4.34 -24.86 -2.64
C LEU A 158 3.49 -25.95 -2.00
N ASP A 159 2.47 -25.59 -1.22
CA ASP A 159 1.61 -26.57 -0.55
C ASP A 159 0.71 -27.32 -1.53
N ALA A 160 0.28 -26.68 -2.61
CA ALA A 160 -0.58 -27.31 -3.61
C ALA A 160 -0.37 -26.73 -5.02
N ALA A 161 0.00 -27.59 -5.98
CA ALA A 161 0.06 -27.21 -7.38
C ALA A 161 0.01 -28.45 -8.28
N ARG A 162 -0.97 -28.56 -9.17
CA ARG A 162 -1.02 -29.59 -10.22
C ARG A 162 -0.04 -29.28 -11.34
N VAL A 163 0.18 -28.00 -11.56
CA VAL A 163 1.13 -27.45 -12.53
C VAL A 163 1.79 -26.24 -11.89
N VAL A 164 3.10 -26.13 -12.01
CA VAL A 164 3.84 -24.94 -11.57
C VAL A 164 4.18 -24.08 -12.77
N SER A 165 3.91 -22.79 -12.64
CA SER A 165 4.38 -21.76 -13.57
C SER A 165 5.16 -20.70 -12.83
N TYR A 166 6.26 -20.23 -13.40
CA TYR A 166 7.00 -19.10 -12.89
C TYR A 166 7.60 -18.25 -14.02
N LEU A 167 7.79 -16.96 -13.71
CA LEU A 167 8.40 -16.00 -14.62
C LEU A 167 9.78 -15.62 -14.13
N VAL A 168 10.76 -15.62 -15.03
CA VAL A 168 12.06 -14.99 -14.82
C VAL A 168 12.10 -13.71 -15.63
N ILE A 169 12.32 -12.60 -14.95
CA ILE A 169 12.33 -11.26 -15.52
C ILE A 169 13.75 -10.71 -15.43
N ARG A 170 14.36 -10.39 -16.58
CA ARG A 170 15.67 -9.73 -16.65
C ARG A 170 15.49 -8.28 -17.07
N GLY A 171 15.96 -7.35 -16.24
CA GLY A 171 16.02 -5.90 -16.51
C GLY A 171 17.46 -5.42 -16.70
N ILE A 172 17.62 -4.18 -17.13
CA ILE A 172 18.91 -3.48 -17.11
C ILE A 172 19.26 -3.07 -15.67
N ASP A 173 18.25 -2.82 -14.85
CA ASP A 173 18.29 -2.50 -13.43
C ASP A 173 17.01 -2.99 -12.73
N CYS A 174 16.90 -2.77 -11.42
CA CYS A 174 15.72 -3.15 -10.62
C CYS A 174 14.45 -2.39 -11.05
N ALA A 175 14.57 -1.14 -11.44
CA ALA A 175 13.43 -0.35 -11.91
C ALA A 175 12.86 -0.90 -13.24
N ASP A 176 13.72 -1.41 -14.13
CA ASP A 176 13.28 -2.05 -15.37
C ASP A 176 12.61 -3.42 -15.11
N VAL A 177 13.09 -4.17 -14.12
CA VAL A 177 12.42 -5.40 -13.66
C VAL A 177 10.99 -5.07 -13.17
N LEU A 178 10.84 -4.05 -12.33
CA LEU A 178 9.52 -3.62 -11.83
C LEU A 178 8.61 -3.10 -12.95
N ARG A 179 9.13 -2.36 -13.94
CA ARG A 179 8.37 -1.97 -15.13
C ARG A 179 7.80 -3.17 -15.89
N LYS A 180 8.64 -4.18 -16.11
CA LYS A 180 8.23 -5.42 -16.80
C LYS A 180 7.23 -6.21 -15.97
N LEU A 181 7.44 -6.32 -14.66
CA LEU A 181 6.51 -6.94 -13.73
C LEU A 181 5.13 -6.26 -13.80
N SER A 182 5.08 -4.94 -13.73
CA SER A 182 3.84 -4.17 -13.84
C SER A 182 3.11 -4.36 -15.18
N CYS A 183 3.84 -4.54 -16.29
CA CYS A 183 3.22 -4.87 -17.57
C CYS A 183 2.54 -6.25 -17.56
N LEU A 184 3.03 -7.19 -16.76
CA LEU A 184 2.46 -8.54 -16.61
C LEU A 184 1.28 -8.57 -15.64
N ALA A 185 1.39 -7.85 -14.53
CA ALA A 185 0.37 -7.78 -13.47
C ALA A 185 -0.81 -6.84 -13.81
N GLY A 186 -0.64 -5.98 -14.81
CA GLY A 186 -1.49 -4.83 -15.08
C GLY A 186 -0.92 -3.55 -14.47
N LYS A 187 -0.86 -2.48 -15.28
CA LYS A 187 -0.37 -1.19 -14.80
C LYS A 187 -1.27 -0.63 -13.70
N PRO A 188 -0.70 0.06 -12.70
CA PRO A 188 -1.48 0.70 -11.65
C PRO A 188 -2.56 1.63 -12.22
N ALA A 189 -3.76 1.54 -11.68
CA ALA A 189 -4.84 2.49 -11.96
C ALA A 189 -4.56 3.80 -11.23
N MET A 190 -4.83 4.93 -11.88
CA MET A 190 -4.74 6.24 -11.22
C MET A 190 -5.83 6.36 -10.17
N LEU A 191 -5.44 6.57 -8.92
CA LEU A 191 -6.38 6.80 -7.83
C LEU A 191 -7.03 8.19 -7.95
N PRO A 192 -8.20 8.42 -7.35
CA PRO A 192 -8.75 9.77 -7.18
C PRO A 192 -7.73 10.69 -6.52
N LYS A 193 -7.68 11.97 -6.94
CA LYS A 193 -6.72 12.95 -6.40
C LYS A 193 -6.84 13.09 -4.88
N TRP A 194 -8.07 13.07 -4.35
CA TRP A 194 -8.35 13.16 -2.92
C TRP A 194 -7.74 12.01 -2.09
N ALA A 195 -7.50 10.83 -2.68
CA ALA A 195 -6.83 9.73 -2.00
C ALA A 195 -5.37 10.03 -1.63
N PHE A 196 -4.76 11.04 -2.26
CA PHE A 196 -3.40 11.50 -1.95
C PHE A 196 -3.38 12.62 -0.90
N GLY A 197 -4.54 13.18 -0.50
CA GLY A 197 -4.69 14.09 0.63
C GLY A 197 -4.62 13.37 1.98
N TYR A 198 -5.19 13.97 3.02
CA TYR A 198 -5.25 13.35 4.35
C TYR A 198 -6.57 12.62 4.56
N ILE A 199 -6.48 11.39 5.05
CA ILE A 199 -7.61 10.52 5.40
C ILE A 199 -7.66 10.36 6.92
N GLN A 200 -8.74 10.83 7.53
CA GLN A 200 -8.99 10.67 8.96
C GLN A 200 -9.83 9.43 9.22
N SER A 201 -9.33 8.56 10.08
CA SER A 201 -10.01 7.35 10.53
C SER A 201 -9.69 7.04 11.97
N LYS A 202 -10.58 6.33 12.63
CA LYS A 202 -10.34 5.60 13.89
C LYS A 202 -11.34 4.46 13.99
N GLU A 203 -11.09 3.47 14.78
CA GLU A 203 -12.06 2.52 15.28
C GLU A 203 -12.62 3.09 16.60
N ARG A 204 -13.84 3.66 16.62
CA ARG A 204 -14.69 4.01 15.46
C ARG A 204 -15.45 5.30 15.73
N TYR A 205 -16.04 5.88 14.70
CA TYR A 205 -17.08 6.90 14.82
C TYR A 205 -18.44 6.23 14.96
N HIS A 206 -19.21 6.62 15.98
CA HIS A 206 -20.42 5.90 16.39
C HIS A 206 -21.69 6.39 15.68
N SER A 207 -21.68 7.53 14.99
CA SER A 207 -22.85 8.08 14.32
C SER A 207 -22.50 9.00 13.14
N ALA A 208 -23.49 9.25 12.29
CA ALA A 208 -23.39 10.25 11.23
C ALA A 208 -23.04 11.65 11.77
N GLU A 209 -23.63 12.05 12.90
CA GLU A 209 -23.35 13.37 13.50
C GLU A 209 -21.92 13.47 14.03
N GLU A 210 -21.32 12.38 14.56
CA GLU A 210 -19.92 12.38 14.98
C GLU A 210 -19.00 12.58 13.78
N LEU A 211 -19.21 11.87 12.65
CA LEU A 211 -18.46 12.05 11.40
C LEU A 211 -18.53 13.51 10.91
N LEU A 212 -19.73 14.09 10.89
CA LEU A 212 -19.94 15.47 10.48
C LEU A 212 -19.28 16.48 11.45
N SER A 213 -19.36 16.23 12.76
CA SER A 213 -18.75 17.06 13.78
C SER A 213 -17.23 17.12 13.64
N VAL A 214 -16.58 15.96 13.47
CA VAL A 214 -15.13 15.86 13.23
C VAL A 214 -14.74 16.60 11.95
N SER A 215 -15.48 16.41 10.86
CA SER A 215 -15.20 17.08 9.59
C SER A 215 -15.34 18.59 9.68
N ARG A 216 -16.38 19.10 10.39
CA ARG A 216 -16.55 20.53 10.67
C ARG A 216 -15.39 21.08 11.49
N GLU A 217 -14.89 20.33 12.45
CA GLU A 217 -13.77 20.75 13.31
C GLU A 217 -12.46 20.85 12.52
N PHE A 218 -12.17 19.92 11.58
CA PHE A 218 -11.05 20.07 10.64
C PHE A 218 -11.14 21.37 9.84
N ARG A 219 -12.33 21.68 9.29
CA ARG A 219 -12.55 22.92 8.54
C ARG A 219 -12.42 24.17 9.41
N ARG A 220 -12.99 24.14 10.64
CA ARG A 220 -12.88 25.25 11.60
C ARG A 220 -11.42 25.58 11.94
N ARG A 221 -10.58 24.54 12.09
CA ARG A 221 -9.15 24.67 12.40
C ARG A 221 -8.28 24.93 11.16
N LYS A 222 -8.87 24.93 9.98
CA LYS A 222 -8.14 25.03 8.70
C LYS A 222 -7.07 23.93 8.56
N LEU A 223 -7.36 22.73 9.02
CA LEU A 223 -6.56 21.54 8.80
C LEU A 223 -7.01 20.86 7.51
N GLY A 224 -6.04 20.32 6.74
CA GLY A 224 -6.33 19.57 5.54
C GLY A 224 -7.04 18.25 5.86
N LEU A 225 -8.11 17.96 5.10
CA LEU A 225 -8.85 16.70 5.16
C LEU A 225 -9.53 16.45 3.82
N ASP A 226 -9.35 15.30 3.23
CA ASP A 226 -10.04 14.89 2.00
C ASP A 226 -11.03 13.76 2.20
N CYS A 227 -10.81 12.89 3.19
CA CYS A 227 -11.68 11.76 3.42
C CYS A 227 -11.82 11.47 4.92
N ILE A 228 -13.04 11.11 5.33
CA ILE A 228 -13.32 10.52 6.64
C ILE A 228 -13.84 9.11 6.47
N VAL A 229 -13.47 8.22 7.39
CA VAL A 229 -13.81 6.80 7.30
C VAL A 229 -14.89 6.43 8.31
N LEU A 230 -15.93 5.75 7.84
CA LEU A 230 -16.86 4.99 8.66
C LEU A 230 -16.37 3.56 8.75
N ASP A 231 -15.74 3.23 9.86
CA ASP A 231 -15.20 1.91 10.14
C ASP A 231 -16.30 0.93 10.60
N TRP A 232 -15.91 -0.26 10.97
CA TRP A 232 -16.77 -1.39 11.31
C TRP A 232 -17.87 -1.07 12.34
N MET A 233 -18.85 -1.98 12.47
CA MET A 233 -20.08 -1.80 13.23
C MET A 233 -20.94 -0.62 12.74
N SER A 234 -20.96 -0.35 11.42
CA SER A 234 -21.98 0.52 10.81
C SER A 234 -23.39 -0.10 10.82
N TRP A 235 -23.51 -1.39 11.04
CA TRP A 235 -24.70 -2.24 11.15
C TRP A 235 -25.30 -2.28 12.55
N GLN A 236 -26.49 -2.87 12.68
CA GLN A 236 -27.15 -3.12 13.98
C GLN A 236 -26.36 -4.15 14.79
N ASP A 237 -26.44 -4.03 16.12
CA ASP A 237 -25.76 -4.94 17.02
C ASP A 237 -26.11 -6.41 16.74
N GLY A 238 -25.07 -7.27 16.72
CA GLY A 238 -25.19 -8.69 16.40
C GLY A 238 -25.30 -9.02 14.90
N CYS A 239 -25.29 -8.03 14.01
CA CYS A 239 -25.35 -8.22 12.56
C CYS A 239 -23.98 -8.02 11.91
N TRP A 240 -22.93 -8.61 12.44
CA TRP A 240 -21.56 -8.43 11.97
C TRP A 240 -21.42 -8.70 10.46
N GLY A 241 -20.89 -7.71 9.74
CA GLY A 241 -20.66 -7.75 8.30
C GLY A 241 -21.88 -7.47 7.44
N ASP A 242 -23.08 -7.25 8.02
CA ASP A 242 -24.24 -6.78 7.28
C ASP A 242 -23.98 -5.34 6.77
N LYS A 243 -24.24 -5.11 5.51
CA LYS A 243 -24.01 -3.79 4.89
C LYS A 243 -25.18 -2.82 5.11
N THR A 244 -26.29 -3.31 5.70
CA THR A 244 -27.42 -2.47 6.07
C THR A 244 -27.03 -1.51 7.21
N PRO A 245 -27.03 -0.18 6.99
CA PRO A 245 -26.69 0.78 8.03
C PRO A 245 -27.65 0.68 9.22
N ASP A 246 -27.13 0.88 10.42
CA ASP A 246 -27.97 1.03 11.61
C ASP A 246 -28.87 2.27 11.44
N PRO A 247 -30.22 2.11 11.45
CA PRO A 247 -31.13 3.20 11.13
C PRO A 247 -31.19 4.30 12.21
N VAL A 248 -30.66 4.05 13.41
CA VAL A 248 -30.58 5.06 14.50
C VAL A 248 -29.30 5.86 14.37
N ARG A 249 -28.19 5.20 14.14
CA ARG A 249 -26.86 5.83 14.06
C ARG A 249 -26.58 6.46 12.70
N PHE A 250 -27.09 5.85 11.62
CA PHE A 250 -26.90 6.28 10.23
C PHE A 250 -28.23 6.29 9.47
N PRO A 251 -29.18 7.17 9.87
CA PRO A 251 -30.56 7.12 9.35
C PRO A 251 -30.68 7.50 7.89
N ASP A 252 -29.76 8.28 7.35
CA ASP A 252 -29.77 8.76 5.98
C ASP A 252 -28.34 8.91 5.44
N VAL A 253 -27.90 7.89 4.75
CA VAL A 253 -26.54 7.86 4.16
C VAL A 253 -26.38 8.94 3.09
N ARG A 254 -27.42 9.22 2.30
CA ARG A 254 -27.37 10.25 1.25
C ARG A 254 -27.18 11.65 1.86
N ASN A 255 -27.94 11.99 2.89
CA ASN A 255 -27.76 13.27 3.56
C ASN A 255 -26.38 13.39 4.20
N LEU A 256 -25.87 12.31 4.80
CA LEU A 256 -24.51 12.27 5.38
C LEU A 256 -23.45 12.58 4.30
N THR A 257 -23.50 11.90 3.16
CA THR A 257 -22.53 12.11 2.08
C THR A 257 -22.64 13.49 1.47
N GLU A 258 -23.86 14.01 1.24
CA GLU A 258 -24.08 15.37 0.73
C GLU A 258 -23.53 16.44 1.66
N GLU A 259 -23.70 16.30 2.99
CA GLU A 259 -23.14 17.22 3.98
C GLU A 259 -21.60 17.17 3.98
N LEU A 260 -21.00 15.97 3.89
CA LEU A 260 -19.55 15.80 3.78
C LEU A 260 -19.02 16.42 2.48
N HIS A 261 -19.66 16.16 1.33
CA HIS A 261 -19.26 16.71 0.05
C HIS A 261 -19.35 18.25 0.00
N ARG A 262 -20.33 18.86 0.66
CA ARG A 262 -20.37 20.34 0.81
C ARG A 262 -19.17 20.89 1.55
N MET A 263 -18.57 20.09 2.42
CA MET A 263 -17.31 20.40 3.10
C MET A 263 -16.06 19.93 2.31
N GLN A 264 -16.22 19.43 1.08
CA GLN A 264 -15.13 18.83 0.29
C GLN A 264 -14.46 17.66 1.04
N VAL A 265 -15.25 16.83 1.71
CA VAL A 265 -14.80 15.63 2.41
C VAL A 265 -15.49 14.42 1.78
N HIS A 266 -14.73 13.42 1.41
CA HIS A 266 -15.22 12.15 0.88
C HIS A 266 -15.52 11.16 2.01
N LEU A 267 -16.40 10.19 1.75
CA LEU A 267 -16.74 9.13 2.68
C LEU A 267 -16.20 7.78 2.16
N MET A 268 -15.38 7.12 2.99
CA MET A 268 -15.00 5.71 2.81
C MET A 268 -15.71 4.86 3.86
N VAL A 269 -16.25 3.70 3.46
CA VAL A 269 -17.00 2.82 4.36
C VAL A 269 -16.35 1.45 4.41
N SER A 270 -16.15 0.94 5.63
CA SER A 270 -15.65 -0.42 5.90
C SER A 270 -16.72 -1.46 5.56
N VAL A 271 -16.35 -2.42 4.72
CA VAL A 271 -17.17 -3.55 4.30
C VAL A 271 -16.39 -4.85 4.48
N TRP A 272 -17.09 -5.90 4.93
CA TRP A 272 -16.50 -7.15 5.34
C TRP A 272 -16.98 -8.31 4.45
N PRO A 273 -16.16 -9.33 4.19
CA PRO A 273 -16.56 -10.50 3.40
C PRO A 273 -17.43 -11.47 4.18
N ASN A 274 -17.42 -11.40 5.51
CA ASN A 274 -18.29 -12.18 6.38
C ASN A 274 -19.65 -11.50 6.58
N ALA A 275 -20.69 -12.30 6.79
CA ALA A 275 -22.04 -11.86 7.15
C ALA A 275 -22.63 -12.81 8.19
N ALA A 276 -22.50 -12.47 9.49
CA ALA A 276 -22.88 -13.37 10.57
C ALA A 276 -24.39 -13.48 10.75
N LYS A 277 -25.12 -12.37 10.59
CA LYS A 277 -26.58 -12.27 10.74
C LYS A 277 -27.07 -11.02 10.00
N GLY A 278 -28.36 -10.98 9.70
CA GLY A 278 -29.01 -9.86 9.02
C GLY A 278 -29.41 -10.21 7.62
N ARG A 279 -29.90 -9.19 6.88
CA ARG A 279 -30.45 -9.35 5.55
C ARG A 279 -29.43 -9.89 4.56
N ASP A 280 -28.24 -9.38 4.57
CA ASP A 280 -27.19 -9.78 3.62
C ASP A 280 -26.75 -11.22 3.87
N CYS A 281 -26.70 -11.65 5.15
CA CYS A 281 -26.48 -13.04 5.50
C CYS A 281 -27.57 -13.95 4.95
N ASP A 282 -28.84 -13.59 5.11
CA ASP A 282 -29.98 -14.38 4.61
C ASP A 282 -29.97 -14.51 3.08
N GLU A 283 -29.60 -13.44 2.36
CA GLU A 283 -29.47 -13.45 0.90
C GLU A 283 -28.34 -14.40 0.44
N PHE A 284 -27.17 -14.40 1.10
CA PHE A 284 -26.09 -15.35 0.80
C PHE A 284 -26.46 -16.79 1.14
N ALA A 285 -27.11 -17.02 2.30
CA ALA A 285 -27.57 -18.35 2.70
C ALA A 285 -28.61 -18.92 1.74
N ALA A 286 -29.61 -18.11 1.33
CA ALA A 286 -30.65 -18.53 0.40
C ALA A 286 -30.11 -18.87 -0.99
N SER A 287 -29.00 -18.26 -1.40
CA SER A 287 -28.36 -18.49 -2.70
C SER A 287 -27.20 -19.51 -2.64
N GLY A 288 -26.84 -20.02 -1.45
CA GLY A 288 -25.75 -20.98 -1.28
C GLY A 288 -24.36 -20.40 -1.63
N GLN A 289 -24.16 -19.12 -1.39
CA GLN A 289 -22.96 -18.38 -1.85
C GLN A 289 -21.93 -18.11 -0.73
N PHE A 290 -21.98 -18.89 0.35
CA PHE A 290 -20.92 -18.91 1.35
C PHE A 290 -19.86 -19.98 1.05
N LEU A 291 -18.64 -19.79 1.51
CA LEU A 291 -17.65 -20.86 1.60
C LEU A 291 -18.18 -21.98 2.53
N PRO A 292 -17.83 -23.24 2.29
CA PRO A 292 -18.31 -24.37 3.09
C PRO A 292 -18.11 -24.16 4.58
N ALA A 293 -19.13 -24.45 5.38
CA ALA A 293 -19.12 -24.32 6.85
C ALA A 293 -18.55 -22.98 7.35
N SER A 294 -18.95 -21.87 6.72
CA SER A 294 -18.52 -20.52 7.09
C SER A 294 -19.63 -19.49 6.89
N ARG A 295 -19.38 -18.26 7.33
CA ARG A 295 -20.17 -17.06 7.02
C ARG A 295 -19.40 -16.07 6.15
N ILE A 296 -18.36 -16.52 5.48
CA ILE A 296 -17.58 -15.76 4.51
C ILE A 296 -18.12 -16.09 3.12
N TYR A 297 -18.46 -15.07 2.34
CA TYR A 297 -18.98 -15.30 1.00
C TYR A 297 -17.91 -15.90 0.08
N ASP A 298 -18.32 -16.70 -0.91
CA ASP A 298 -17.39 -17.31 -1.86
C ASP A 298 -16.94 -16.32 -2.94
N ALA A 299 -15.80 -15.67 -2.73
CA ALA A 299 -15.23 -14.73 -3.70
C ALA A 299 -14.78 -15.41 -5.01
N PHE A 300 -14.68 -16.73 -5.09
CA PHE A 300 -14.39 -17.45 -6.33
C PHE A 300 -15.63 -17.60 -7.23
N SER A 301 -16.84 -17.54 -6.64
CA SER A 301 -18.12 -17.52 -7.36
C SER A 301 -18.40 -16.15 -7.97
N SER A 302 -18.71 -16.09 -9.29
CA SER A 302 -19.11 -14.84 -9.96
C SER A 302 -20.43 -14.30 -9.45
N GLU A 303 -21.36 -15.20 -9.14
CA GLU A 303 -22.69 -14.90 -8.60
C GLU A 303 -22.58 -14.31 -7.19
N ALA A 304 -21.70 -14.87 -6.36
CA ALA A 304 -21.46 -14.35 -5.02
C ALA A 304 -20.84 -12.95 -5.05
N ARG A 305 -19.88 -12.69 -5.96
CA ARG A 305 -19.29 -11.35 -6.16
C ARG A 305 -20.32 -10.33 -6.64
N GLU A 306 -21.24 -10.72 -7.53
CA GLU A 306 -22.32 -9.84 -7.98
C GLU A 306 -23.27 -9.52 -6.82
N LEU A 307 -23.69 -10.53 -6.04
CA LEU A 307 -24.56 -10.34 -4.87
C LEU A 307 -23.88 -9.40 -3.83
N TYR A 308 -22.61 -9.62 -3.54
CA TYR A 308 -21.85 -8.77 -2.64
C TYR A 308 -21.83 -7.30 -3.09
N TRP A 309 -21.57 -7.06 -4.39
CA TRP A 309 -21.62 -5.72 -4.96
C TRP A 309 -23.01 -5.09 -4.86
N GLN A 310 -24.08 -5.84 -5.17
CA GLN A 310 -25.45 -5.32 -5.07
C GLN A 310 -25.79 -4.90 -3.63
N GLN A 311 -25.30 -5.62 -2.64
CA GLN A 311 -25.43 -5.24 -1.24
C GLN A 311 -24.68 -3.92 -0.94
N CYS A 312 -23.41 -3.82 -1.30
CA CYS A 312 -22.64 -2.57 -1.16
C CYS A 312 -23.29 -1.40 -1.88
N ARG A 313 -23.73 -1.62 -3.11
CA ARG A 313 -24.37 -0.59 -3.93
C ARG A 313 -25.65 -0.06 -3.28
N ARG A 314 -26.57 -0.96 -2.93
CA ARG A 314 -27.89 -0.64 -2.34
C ARG A 314 -27.79 0.19 -1.08
N HIS A 315 -26.80 -0.11 -0.23
CA HIS A 315 -26.72 0.47 1.10
C HIS A 315 -25.78 1.68 1.17
N TRP A 316 -24.75 1.72 0.35
CA TRP A 316 -23.69 2.72 0.43
C TRP A 316 -23.51 3.52 -0.85
N MET A 317 -23.23 2.85 -1.99
CA MET A 317 -22.86 3.56 -3.21
C MET A 317 -24.00 4.39 -3.80
N ASP A 318 -25.24 3.89 -3.78
CA ASP A 318 -26.42 4.66 -4.20
C ASP A 318 -26.71 5.84 -3.26
N GLY A 319 -26.18 5.85 -2.05
CA GLY A 319 -26.17 6.96 -1.11
C GLY A 319 -25.07 7.99 -1.36
N GLY A 320 -24.12 7.74 -2.27
CA GLY A 320 -23.05 8.69 -2.62
C GLY A 320 -21.69 8.43 -1.96
N THR A 321 -21.50 7.29 -1.30
CA THR A 321 -20.19 6.88 -0.74
C THR A 321 -19.13 6.87 -1.83
N ASP A 322 -17.89 7.25 -1.49
CA ASP A 322 -16.82 7.51 -2.45
C ASP A 322 -15.82 6.36 -2.60
N ALA A 323 -15.68 5.54 -1.56
CA ALA A 323 -14.75 4.41 -1.55
C ALA A 323 -15.21 3.31 -0.58
N LEU A 324 -14.70 2.10 -0.80
CA LEU A 324 -14.94 0.96 0.09
C LEU A 324 -13.63 0.53 0.75
N TRP A 325 -13.67 0.31 2.05
CA TRP A 325 -12.59 -0.33 2.78
C TRP A 325 -12.92 -1.82 2.95
N CYS A 326 -12.20 -2.65 2.21
CA CYS A 326 -12.31 -4.10 2.22
C CYS A 326 -11.49 -4.66 3.37
N ASP A 327 -12.06 -4.68 4.55
CA ASP A 327 -11.42 -5.22 5.75
C ASP A 327 -11.64 -6.73 5.87
N SER A 328 -10.76 -7.41 6.62
CA SER A 328 -10.83 -8.86 6.85
C SER A 328 -10.94 -9.69 5.58
N CYS A 329 -10.23 -9.28 4.53
CA CYS A 329 -10.24 -9.96 3.22
C CYS A 329 -9.44 -11.26 3.19
N GLU A 330 -8.82 -11.65 4.27
CA GLU A 330 -8.29 -12.98 4.50
C GLU A 330 -9.46 -13.94 4.70
N PRO A 331 -9.53 -15.07 3.98
CA PRO A 331 -10.75 -15.88 3.91
C PRO A 331 -11.03 -16.68 5.19
N ILE A 332 -10.22 -16.54 6.23
CA ILE A 332 -10.29 -17.34 7.44
C ILE A 332 -9.98 -16.51 8.67
N THR A 333 -10.74 -16.76 9.74
CA THR A 333 -10.48 -16.15 11.04
C THR A 333 -9.12 -16.62 11.56
N ASP A 334 -8.29 -15.66 11.94
CA ASP A 334 -7.03 -15.93 12.61
C ASP A 334 -7.25 -16.81 13.85
N PRO A 335 -6.59 -17.97 13.95
CA PRO A 335 -6.73 -18.86 15.11
C PRO A 335 -6.24 -18.20 16.41
N ASP A 336 -5.38 -17.17 16.34
CA ASP A 336 -4.90 -16.45 17.50
C ASP A 336 -5.88 -15.36 17.98
N TRP A 337 -6.86 -14.97 17.15
CA TRP A 337 -7.89 -14.00 17.53
C TRP A 337 -8.66 -14.41 18.79
N CYS A 338 -8.90 -15.71 18.96
CA CYS A 338 -9.59 -16.28 20.11
C CYS A 338 -8.64 -16.92 21.14
N GLY A 339 -7.33 -16.87 20.91
CA GLY A 339 -6.32 -17.49 21.76
C GLY A 339 -5.83 -16.56 22.87
N GLU A 340 -5.35 -17.15 23.97
CA GLU A 340 -4.72 -16.41 25.06
C GLU A 340 -3.22 -16.16 24.81
N GLU A 341 -2.59 -16.99 23.97
CA GLU A 341 -1.16 -16.94 23.65
C GLU A 341 -0.91 -16.97 22.14
N LYS A 342 0.14 -16.26 21.71
CA LYS A 342 0.62 -16.31 20.33
C LYS A 342 1.17 -17.70 20.00
N ARG A 343 0.62 -18.28 18.94
CA ARG A 343 1.19 -19.50 18.38
C ARG A 343 2.51 -19.17 17.67
N ASP A 344 3.40 -20.15 17.62
CA ASP A 344 4.58 -20.04 16.76
C ASP A 344 4.15 -19.93 15.27
N PRO A 345 4.96 -19.27 14.40
CA PRO A 345 4.58 -19.00 13.03
C PRO A 345 4.24 -20.26 12.20
N GLU A 346 4.95 -21.39 12.43
CA GLU A 346 4.70 -22.64 11.70
C GLU A 346 3.36 -23.28 12.10
N THR A 347 3.02 -23.24 13.39
CA THR A 347 1.73 -23.72 13.89
C THR A 347 0.58 -22.87 13.34
N ARG A 348 0.73 -21.54 13.31
CA ARG A 348 -0.28 -20.65 12.75
C ARG A 348 -0.45 -20.90 11.25
N TYR A 349 0.66 -20.96 10.51
CA TYR A 349 0.66 -21.32 9.08
C TYR A 349 -0.13 -22.60 8.82
N ARG A 350 0.20 -23.67 9.53
CA ARG A 350 -0.44 -24.97 9.37
C ARG A 350 -1.94 -24.91 9.65
N LEU A 351 -2.36 -24.28 10.75
CA LEU A 351 -3.79 -24.18 11.11
C LEU A 351 -4.60 -23.42 10.04
N ILE A 352 -4.07 -22.29 9.56
CA ILE A 352 -4.74 -21.47 8.55
C ILE A 352 -4.79 -22.19 7.21
N THR A 353 -3.69 -22.79 6.77
CA THR A 353 -3.63 -23.44 5.45
C THR A 353 -4.44 -24.73 5.43
N GLU A 354 -4.48 -25.51 6.53
CA GLU A 354 -5.33 -26.70 6.66
C GLU A 354 -6.82 -26.31 6.59
N ASP A 355 -7.27 -25.30 7.35
CA ASP A 355 -8.67 -24.87 7.34
C ASP A 355 -9.05 -24.27 5.97
N SER A 356 -8.21 -23.42 5.38
CA SER A 356 -8.44 -22.87 4.04
C SER A 356 -8.58 -23.95 2.98
N SER A 357 -7.71 -24.95 3.02
CA SER A 357 -7.71 -26.05 2.04
C SER A 357 -8.99 -26.91 2.08
N LEU A 358 -9.68 -26.91 3.22
CA LEU A 358 -10.96 -27.59 3.37
C LEU A 358 -12.15 -26.79 2.82
N ARG A 359 -12.02 -25.46 2.70
CA ARG A 359 -13.10 -24.56 2.30
C ARG A 359 -13.00 -24.09 0.84
N MET A 360 -11.79 -24.01 0.30
CA MET A 360 -11.53 -23.52 -1.07
C MET A 360 -10.42 -24.33 -1.76
N ASP A 361 -10.19 -24.08 -3.05
CA ASP A 361 -9.10 -24.76 -3.76
C ASP A 361 -7.75 -24.36 -3.16
N PRO A 362 -6.97 -25.33 -2.62
CA PRO A 362 -5.68 -25.03 -2.04
C PRO A 362 -4.68 -24.40 -3.04
N GLU A 363 -4.90 -24.54 -4.34
CA GLU A 363 -4.07 -23.90 -5.37
C GLU A 363 -4.37 -22.41 -5.56
N GLU A 364 -5.52 -21.91 -5.03
CA GLU A 364 -5.97 -20.53 -5.24
C GLU A 364 -6.19 -19.72 -3.94
N MET A 365 -5.92 -20.29 -2.75
CA MET A 365 -6.31 -19.70 -1.47
C MET A 365 -5.80 -18.27 -1.26
N ASN A 366 -4.55 -17.96 -1.64
CA ASN A 366 -3.96 -16.62 -1.56
C ASN A 366 -4.49 -15.64 -2.66
N PHE A 367 -5.47 -16.06 -3.45
CA PHE A 367 -6.14 -15.19 -4.41
C PHE A 367 -7.53 -14.75 -3.97
N TYR A 368 -7.97 -15.09 -2.76
CA TYR A 368 -9.30 -14.71 -2.28
C TYR A 368 -9.51 -13.20 -2.34
N ALA A 369 -8.62 -12.41 -1.72
CA ALA A 369 -8.69 -10.95 -1.73
C ALA A 369 -8.63 -10.36 -3.16
N SER A 370 -7.79 -10.93 -4.03
CA SER A 370 -7.74 -10.52 -5.43
C SER A 370 -9.06 -10.78 -6.17
N ARG A 371 -9.69 -11.95 -5.97
CA ARG A 371 -11.00 -12.28 -6.56
C ARG A 371 -12.10 -11.34 -6.05
N HIS A 372 -12.07 -11.02 -4.76
CA HIS A 372 -12.96 -10.04 -4.13
C HIS A 372 -12.84 -8.66 -4.82
N LEU A 373 -11.62 -8.11 -4.88
CA LEU A 373 -11.34 -6.81 -5.50
C LEU A 373 -11.68 -6.79 -7.00
N GLN A 374 -11.40 -7.87 -7.76
CA GLN A 374 -11.78 -8.01 -9.16
C GLN A 374 -13.30 -7.92 -9.34
N GLY A 375 -14.07 -8.57 -8.44
CA GLY A 375 -15.51 -8.47 -8.42
C GLY A 375 -16.00 -7.04 -8.20
N LEU A 376 -15.52 -6.38 -7.16
CA LEU A 376 -15.87 -5.00 -6.84
C LEU A 376 -15.54 -4.05 -8.00
N ARG A 377 -14.32 -4.10 -8.54
CA ARG A 377 -13.91 -3.25 -9.66
C ARG A 377 -14.76 -3.47 -10.90
N LYS A 378 -15.00 -4.73 -11.27
CA LYS A 378 -15.82 -5.08 -12.44
C LYS A 378 -17.20 -4.43 -12.36
N HIS A 379 -17.85 -4.57 -11.23
CA HIS A 379 -19.21 -4.06 -11.06
C HIS A 379 -19.23 -2.54 -10.82
N TRP A 380 -18.23 -1.96 -10.15
CA TRP A 380 -18.07 -0.51 -10.04
C TRP A 380 -18.00 0.15 -11.43
N LEU A 381 -17.10 -0.33 -12.30
CA LEU A 381 -16.94 0.24 -13.64
C LEU A 381 -18.18 0.05 -14.52
N LYS A 382 -19.00 -0.98 -14.27
CA LYS A 382 -20.29 -1.19 -14.96
C LYS A 382 -21.35 -0.18 -14.50
N ASP A 383 -21.47 0.04 -13.19
CA ASP A 383 -22.58 0.77 -12.58
C ASP A 383 -22.24 2.25 -12.31
N ILE A 384 -20.96 2.58 -12.13
CA ILE A 384 -20.44 3.93 -11.84
C ILE A 384 -19.25 4.25 -12.78
N PRO A 385 -19.42 4.18 -14.11
CA PRO A 385 -18.30 4.23 -15.06
C PRO A 385 -17.60 5.59 -15.14
N HIS A 386 -18.17 6.64 -14.59
CA HIS A 386 -17.64 8.00 -14.61
C HIS A 386 -16.70 8.30 -13.44
N LYS A 387 -16.64 7.45 -12.41
CA LYS A 387 -15.87 7.66 -11.18
C LYS A 387 -14.78 6.61 -11.03
N ARG A 388 -13.60 7.02 -10.58
CA ARG A 388 -12.47 6.11 -10.31
C ARG A 388 -12.80 5.17 -9.16
N PRO A 389 -12.65 3.84 -9.34
CA PRO A 389 -12.74 2.90 -8.22
C PRO A 389 -11.64 3.16 -7.22
N LEU A 390 -11.98 3.15 -5.93
CA LEU A 390 -11.02 3.19 -4.85
C LEU A 390 -11.39 2.18 -3.78
N PHE A 391 -10.43 1.33 -3.45
CA PHE A 391 -10.54 0.34 -2.39
C PHE A 391 -9.34 0.49 -1.45
N LEU A 392 -9.59 0.38 -0.14
CA LEU A 392 -8.56 0.11 0.86
C LEU A 392 -8.73 -1.36 1.23
N SER A 393 -7.71 -2.21 1.09
CA SER A 393 -7.84 -3.64 1.27
C SER A 393 -6.75 -4.20 2.18
N ARG A 394 -7.14 -5.01 3.19
CA ARG A 394 -6.20 -5.59 4.15
C ARG A 394 -5.33 -6.69 3.53
N SER A 395 -5.84 -7.36 2.51
CA SER A 395 -5.08 -8.31 1.71
C SER A 395 -5.25 -8.05 0.21
N GLY A 396 -4.41 -8.68 -0.58
CA GLY A 396 -4.41 -8.54 -2.03
C GLY A 396 -3.27 -9.32 -2.68
N SER A 397 -3.17 -9.22 -3.97
CA SER A 397 -2.06 -9.80 -4.72
C SER A 397 -1.41 -8.77 -5.65
N LEU A 398 -0.53 -9.21 -6.51
CA LEU A 398 0.24 -8.35 -7.42
C LEU A 398 -0.64 -7.44 -8.31
N ASP A 399 -1.89 -7.81 -8.57
CA ASP A 399 -2.84 -7.03 -9.38
C ASP A 399 -3.55 -5.91 -8.61
N ALA A 400 -3.39 -5.81 -7.29
CA ALA A 400 -4.08 -4.83 -6.44
C ALA A 400 -3.97 -3.39 -6.97
N GLY A 401 -2.76 -2.97 -7.39
CA GLY A 401 -2.55 -1.64 -7.97
C GLY A 401 -3.39 -1.38 -9.22
N SER A 402 -3.54 -2.37 -10.10
CA SER A 402 -4.35 -2.27 -11.32
C SER A 402 -5.85 -2.26 -11.03
N LEU A 403 -6.24 -2.80 -9.89
CA LEU A 403 -7.63 -2.82 -9.44
C LEU A 403 -8.06 -1.52 -8.75
N GLY A 404 -7.14 -0.59 -8.47
CA GLY A 404 -7.42 0.64 -7.74
C GLY A 404 -7.45 0.41 -6.22
N ALA A 405 -6.73 -0.60 -5.74
CA ALA A 405 -6.65 -0.94 -4.34
C ALA A 405 -5.37 -0.39 -3.70
N ILE A 406 -5.54 0.23 -2.54
CA ILE A 406 -4.49 0.59 -1.59
C ILE A 406 -4.38 -0.58 -0.61
N LEU A 407 -3.18 -1.05 -0.32
CA LEU A 407 -2.93 -2.06 0.70
C LEU A 407 -2.33 -1.42 1.96
N TRP A 408 -2.53 -2.07 3.12
CA TRP A 408 -1.94 -1.62 4.38
C TRP A 408 -1.44 -2.79 5.23
N SER A 409 -0.65 -2.49 6.24
CA SER A 409 0.08 -3.45 7.06
C SER A 409 -0.76 -4.20 8.10
N GLY A 410 -2.09 -4.03 8.13
CA GLY A 410 -2.97 -4.67 9.12
C GLY A 410 -2.90 -4.02 10.51
N ASP A 411 -3.31 -4.77 11.53
CA ASP A 411 -3.58 -4.31 12.90
C ASP A 411 -2.29 -4.30 13.75
N ILE A 412 -1.40 -3.39 13.47
CA ILE A 412 -0.08 -3.24 14.11
C ILE A 412 -0.17 -2.60 15.50
N SER A 413 0.86 -2.81 16.33
CA SER A 413 0.92 -2.34 17.72
C SER A 413 1.75 -1.07 17.89
N ALA A 414 1.33 -0.18 18.80
CA ALA A 414 2.02 1.08 19.11
C ALA A 414 3.30 0.83 19.90
N ARG A 415 4.39 0.65 19.16
CA ARG A 415 5.74 0.37 19.67
C ARG A 415 6.79 0.95 18.72
N TRP A 416 7.93 1.34 19.25
CA TRP A 416 9.02 1.89 18.43
C TRP A 416 9.65 0.87 17.49
N ASP A 417 9.84 -0.38 17.94
CA ASP A 417 10.34 -1.46 17.09
C ASP A 417 9.38 -1.82 15.95
N VAL A 418 8.08 -1.65 16.17
CA VAL A 418 7.08 -1.82 15.13
C VAL A 418 7.15 -0.67 14.11
N LEU A 419 7.31 0.58 14.54
CA LEU A 419 7.53 1.71 13.62
C LEU A 419 8.78 1.47 12.73
N GLU A 420 9.88 1.00 13.31
CA GLU A 420 11.10 0.67 12.57
C GLU A 420 10.83 -0.39 11.49
N LYS A 421 10.14 -1.48 11.85
CA LYS A 421 9.73 -2.54 10.91
C LYS A 421 8.81 -2.03 9.82
N GLN A 422 7.89 -1.12 10.14
CA GLN A 422 6.96 -0.55 9.17
C GLN A 422 7.64 0.30 8.10
N VAL A 423 8.74 0.98 8.43
CA VAL A 423 9.55 1.68 7.43
C VAL A 423 10.19 0.68 6.45
N VAL A 424 10.80 -0.39 6.98
CA VAL A 424 11.39 -1.46 6.15
C VAL A 424 10.34 -2.12 5.29
N GLU A 425 9.15 -2.40 5.84
CA GLU A 425 8.04 -3.03 5.13
C GLU A 425 7.55 -2.18 3.96
N ALA A 426 7.34 -0.88 4.14
CA ALA A 426 6.93 0.01 3.05
C ALA A 426 7.92 0.01 1.88
N VAL A 427 9.23 -0.04 2.18
CA VAL A 427 10.28 -0.13 1.17
C VAL A 427 10.26 -1.49 0.47
N ARG A 428 10.11 -2.59 1.22
CA ARG A 428 10.05 -3.96 0.70
C ARG A 428 8.81 -4.20 -0.16
N VAL A 429 7.66 -3.74 0.28
CA VAL A 429 6.39 -3.85 -0.48
C VAL A 429 6.51 -3.19 -1.85
N SER A 430 7.20 -2.05 -1.93
CA SER A 430 7.48 -1.41 -3.22
C SER A 430 8.35 -2.28 -4.13
N CYS A 431 9.32 -3.01 -3.56
CA CYS A 431 10.12 -3.99 -4.29
C CYS A 431 9.31 -5.21 -4.77
N SER A 432 8.15 -5.46 -4.16
CA SER A 432 7.18 -6.48 -4.62
C SER A 432 6.26 -5.96 -5.75
N GLY A 433 6.43 -4.71 -6.19
CA GLY A 433 5.64 -4.12 -7.27
C GLY A 433 4.31 -3.51 -6.84
N ILE A 434 4.05 -3.35 -5.54
CA ILE A 434 2.83 -2.73 -5.01
C ILE A 434 2.99 -1.20 -5.01
N PRO A 435 2.13 -0.46 -5.76
CA PRO A 435 2.30 0.98 -5.93
C PRO A 435 1.65 1.82 -4.83
N TRP A 436 0.52 1.35 -4.27
CA TRP A 436 -0.32 2.09 -3.34
C TRP A 436 -0.27 1.44 -1.97
N TRP A 437 0.40 2.11 -1.04
CA TRP A 437 0.65 1.63 0.31
C TRP A 437 0.28 2.67 1.36
N THR A 438 -0.26 2.20 2.46
CA THR A 438 -0.49 2.96 3.70
C THR A 438 -0.27 2.06 4.91
N LEU A 439 -0.51 2.59 6.09
CA LEU A 439 -0.46 1.88 7.38
C LEU A 439 -1.37 2.57 8.38
N ASP A 440 -1.56 1.98 9.53
CA ASP A 440 -2.27 2.59 10.65
C ASP A 440 -1.32 3.55 11.37
N ILE A 441 -1.42 4.86 11.05
CA ILE A 441 -0.58 5.87 11.69
C ILE A 441 -0.91 5.95 13.18
N GLY A 442 0.12 5.76 14.00
CA GLY A 442 0.03 5.67 15.44
C GLY A 442 -0.35 4.27 15.93
N ALA A 443 -0.35 3.29 15.03
CA ALA A 443 -0.72 1.88 15.19
C ALA A 443 -2.21 1.64 15.50
N PHE A 444 -2.68 0.43 15.22
CA PHE A 444 -4.05 0.04 15.52
C PHE A 444 -4.25 -0.11 17.03
N PHE A 445 -3.47 -1.00 17.70
CA PHE A 445 -3.53 -1.19 19.15
C PHE A 445 -2.53 -0.31 19.89
N VAL A 446 -3.01 0.52 20.82
CA VAL A 446 -2.18 1.49 21.56
C VAL A 446 -1.88 1.04 22.98
N GLY A 447 -2.87 0.51 23.69
CA GLY A 447 -2.73 0.00 25.05
C GLY A 447 -2.33 -1.46 25.11
N ARG A 448 -2.06 -1.92 26.35
CA ARG A 448 -1.87 -3.34 26.63
C ARG A 448 -3.23 -3.99 26.78
N LYS A 449 -3.61 -4.80 25.78
CA LYS A 449 -4.82 -5.61 25.80
C LYS A 449 -4.48 -7.09 25.82
N ASP A 450 -5.36 -7.88 26.42
CA ASP A 450 -5.41 -9.31 26.20
C ASP A 450 -6.35 -9.60 25.01
N PRO A 451 -5.97 -10.51 24.15
CA PRO A 451 -4.77 -11.35 24.17
C PRO A 451 -3.49 -10.59 23.76
N TRP A 452 -2.36 -11.04 24.28
CA TRP A 452 -0.98 -10.56 24.17
C TRP A 452 -0.54 -10.09 22.77
N PHE A 453 -1.13 -10.54 21.75
CA PHE A 453 -0.79 -10.41 20.33
C PHE A 453 -0.91 -8.98 19.85
N TRP A 454 -1.89 -8.23 20.36
CA TRP A 454 -2.16 -6.86 19.99
C TRP A 454 -1.90 -5.90 21.16
N ARG A 455 -0.68 -5.95 21.69
CA ARG A 455 -0.28 -5.07 22.79
C ARG A 455 0.54 -3.90 22.28
N GLY A 456 0.02 -2.70 22.43
CA GLY A 456 0.82 -1.48 22.45
C GLY A 456 1.43 -1.23 23.83
N ASP A 457 2.37 -0.31 23.89
CA ASP A 457 3.08 0.01 25.13
C ASP A 457 2.47 1.18 25.92
N TYR A 458 1.37 1.76 25.43
CA TYR A 458 0.82 3.03 25.92
C TYR A 458 -0.65 2.91 26.39
N PRO A 459 -0.91 2.35 27.57
CA PRO A 459 -2.28 2.13 28.06
C PRO A 459 -3.07 3.42 28.28
N ASP A 460 -2.39 4.56 28.47
CA ASP A 460 -3.01 5.86 28.69
C ASP A 460 -3.26 6.65 27.37
N GLY A 461 -2.95 6.05 26.22
CA GLY A 461 -3.19 6.60 24.88
C GLY A 461 -2.63 8.00 24.72
N VAL A 462 -3.41 8.94 24.17
CA VAL A 462 -2.99 10.35 23.96
C VAL A 462 -2.60 11.10 25.23
N SER A 463 -2.91 10.58 26.42
CA SER A 463 -2.48 11.17 27.69
C SER A 463 -1.02 10.88 27.98
N ASP A 464 -0.44 9.84 27.37
CA ASP A 464 0.97 9.48 27.52
C ASP A 464 1.85 10.31 26.58
N PRO A 465 2.84 11.07 27.11
CA PRO A 465 3.76 11.84 26.27
C PRO A 465 4.59 10.97 25.31
N GLY A 466 4.94 9.74 25.69
CA GLY A 466 5.66 8.81 24.85
C GLY A 466 4.82 8.36 23.64
N TYR A 467 3.50 8.15 23.83
CA TYR A 467 2.62 7.87 22.71
C TYR A 467 2.46 9.06 21.78
N ARG A 468 2.34 10.29 22.32
CA ARG A 468 2.25 11.49 21.48
C ARG A 468 3.48 11.66 20.61
N GLU A 469 4.68 11.42 21.17
CA GLU A 469 5.93 11.42 20.41
C GLU A 469 5.94 10.34 19.32
N LEU A 470 5.63 9.08 19.67
CA LEU A 470 5.56 7.97 18.72
C LEU A 470 4.58 8.26 17.60
N TYR A 471 3.39 8.76 17.94
CA TYR A 471 2.37 9.13 16.96
C TYR A 471 2.86 10.20 15.98
N ILE A 472 3.51 11.26 16.47
CA ILE A 472 4.06 12.34 15.63
C ILE A 472 5.11 11.78 14.66
N ARG A 473 6.02 10.92 15.12
CA ARG A 473 7.03 10.29 14.23
C ARG A 473 6.38 9.39 13.19
N TRP A 474 5.35 8.65 13.57
CA TRP A 474 4.56 7.86 12.63
C TRP A 474 3.80 8.73 11.63
N PHE A 475 3.26 9.85 12.10
CA PHE A 475 2.54 10.81 11.28
C PHE A 475 3.44 11.49 10.24
N GLN A 476 4.65 11.87 10.64
CA GLN A 476 5.68 12.38 9.75
C GLN A 476 6.07 11.36 8.66
N PHE A 477 6.27 10.10 9.04
CA PHE A 477 6.52 9.02 8.10
C PHE A 477 5.32 8.81 7.16
N GLY A 478 4.12 8.71 7.70
CA GLY A 478 2.89 8.51 6.93
C GLY A 478 2.62 9.61 5.89
N ALA A 479 2.98 10.87 6.20
CA ALA A 479 2.85 11.97 5.26
C ALA A 479 3.75 11.84 4.02
N MET A 480 4.79 11.00 4.09
CA MET A 480 5.72 10.69 2.99
C MET A 480 5.44 9.32 2.33
N LEU A 481 4.30 8.71 2.62
CA LEU A 481 3.78 7.53 1.91
C LEU A 481 2.87 7.93 0.76
N PRO A 482 2.58 7.03 -0.20
CA PRO A 482 1.61 7.28 -1.26
C PRO A 482 0.25 7.71 -0.71
N VAL A 483 -0.24 7.05 0.35
CA VAL A 483 -1.51 7.38 1.01
C VAL A 483 -1.27 7.71 2.47
N PHE A 484 -1.84 8.84 2.92
CA PHE A 484 -1.66 9.41 4.26
C PHE A 484 -2.93 9.25 5.08
N ARG A 485 -2.97 8.22 5.97
CA ARG A 485 -4.16 7.82 6.72
C ARG A 485 -3.87 7.57 8.18
N SER A 486 -4.50 8.33 9.09
CA SER A 486 -4.56 7.96 10.52
C SER A 486 -5.62 6.90 10.76
N HIS A 487 -5.30 5.90 11.56
CA HIS A 487 -6.27 4.89 12.00
C HIS A 487 -5.80 4.18 13.27
N GLY A 488 -6.73 3.61 14.01
CA GLY A 488 -6.50 2.71 15.14
C GLY A 488 -7.58 2.80 16.20
N THR A 489 -7.52 1.92 17.19
CA THR A 489 -8.44 1.83 18.32
C THR A 489 -7.87 2.46 19.59
N ASP A 490 -8.58 2.34 20.71
CA ASP A 490 -8.20 2.66 22.09
C ASP A 490 -8.13 4.14 22.45
N THR A 491 -7.76 5.03 21.51
CA THR A 491 -7.54 6.45 21.79
C THR A 491 -7.89 7.31 20.56
N PRO A 492 -8.25 8.59 20.72
CA PRO A 492 -8.48 9.49 19.59
C PRO A 492 -7.31 9.59 18.61
N ARG A 493 -7.64 9.85 17.34
CA ARG A 493 -6.67 10.05 16.25
C ARG A 493 -6.72 11.46 15.66
N GLU A 494 -7.65 12.28 16.13
CA GLU A 494 -7.81 13.65 15.70
C GLU A 494 -6.64 14.53 16.19
N PRO A 495 -6.03 15.40 15.35
CA PRO A 495 -4.83 16.18 15.74
C PRO A 495 -4.99 16.99 17.02
N TRP A 496 -6.18 17.52 17.32
CA TRP A 496 -6.45 18.30 18.53
C TRP A 496 -6.54 17.47 19.82
N ALA A 497 -6.53 16.15 19.74
CA ALA A 497 -6.47 15.28 20.91
C ALA A 497 -5.04 15.16 21.46
N PHE A 498 -4.03 15.48 20.64
CA PHE A 498 -2.62 15.37 21.01
C PHE A 498 -2.06 16.60 21.73
N GLY A 499 -2.82 17.69 21.77
CA GLY A 499 -2.43 18.92 22.48
C GLY A 499 -3.33 20.09 22.14
N THR A 500 -3.14 21.19 22.87
CA THR A 500 -3.82 22.47 22.60
C THR A 500 -3.25 23.13 21.33
N GLU A 501 -3.95 24.12 20.79
CA GLU A 501 -3.50 24.84 19.59
C GLU A 501 -2.11 25.50 19.73
N ASP A 502 -1.66 25.76 20.95
CA ASP A 502 -0.35 26.34 21.26
C ASP A 502 0.72 25.28 21.61
N SER A 503 0.38 23.98 21.67
CA SER A 503 1.33 22.92 22.01
C SER A 503 2.23 22.54 20.83
N GLU A 504 3.46 22.08 21.13
CA GLU A 504 4.40 21.61 20.13
C GLU A 504 3.83 20.44 19.34
N GLU A 505 3.18 19.48 20.00
CA GLU A 505 2.61 18.29 19.38
C GLU A 505 1.54 18.65 18.33
N TYR A 506 0.63 19.57 18.69
CA TYR A 506 -0.39 20.03 17.74
C TYR A 506 0.23 20.76 16.54
N HIS A 507 1.24 21.61 16.80
CA HIS A 507 1.96 22.29 15.72
C HIS A 507 2.65 21.30 14.79
N CYS A 508 3.32 20.26 15.32
CA CYS A 508 3.94 19.21 14.50
C CYS A 508 2.93 18.53 13.56
N LEU A 509 1.77 18.15 14.07
CA LEU A 509 0.72 17.50 13.28
C LEU A 509 0.16 18.44 12.21
N ARG A 510 -0.15 19.69 12.58
CA ARG A 510 -0.66 20.72 11.66
C ARG A 510 0.31 21.00 10.51
N GLU A 511 1.59 21.19 10.83
CA GLU A 511 2.64 21.48 9.84
C GLU A 511 2.91 20.28 8.95
N THR A 512 2.81 19.06 9.47
CA THR A 512 2.93 17.83 8.69
C THR A 512 1.77 17.68 7.69
N ILE A 513 0.52 17.98 8.09
CA ILE A 513 -0.62 18.04 7.17
C ILE A 513 -0.37 19.12 6.11
N ALA A 514 0.02 20.33 6.51
CA ALA A 514 0.28 21.42 5.58
C ALA A 514 1.38 21.06 4.56
N LEU A 515 2.45 20.42 5.00
CA LEU A 515 3.53 19.91 4.14
C LEU A 515 2.98 18.91 3.10
N ARG A 516 2.12 17.97 3.52
CA ARG A 516 1.47 17.01 2.61
C ARG A 516 0.71 17.73 1.50
N TYR A 517 -0.11 18.73 1.86
CA TYR A 517 -0.89 19.49 0.87
C TYR A 517 0.00 20.35 -0.04
N SER A 518 1.09 20.88 0.48
CA SER A 518 2.06 21.60 -0.34
C SER A 518 2.77 20.71 -1.38
N LEU A 519 3.02 19.45 -1.04
CA LEU A 519 3.62 18.47 -1.93
C LEU A 519 2.63 17.79 -2.89
N LEU A 520 1.32 18.00 -2.74
CA LEU A 520 0.31 17.27 -3.54
C LEU A 520 0.50 17.38 -5.05
N PRO A 521 0.84 18.54 -5.64
CA PRO A 521 1.10 18.61 -7.10
C PRO A 521 2.28 17.72 -7.53
N TYR A 522 3.32 17.62 -6.70
CA TYR A 522 4.43 16.69 -6.92
C TYR A 522 3.98 15.23 -6.77
N LEU A 523 3.27 14.90 -5.68
CA LEU A 523 2.82 13.54 -5.38
C LEU A 523 1.85 13.01 -6.45
N TYR A 524 0.93 13.85 -6.92
CA TYR A 524 -0.03 13.47 -7.95
C TYR A 524 0.66 13.24 -9.30
N SER A 525 1.66 14.07 -9.63
CA SER A 525 2.51 13.87 -10.81
C SER A 525 3.34 12.58 -10.70
N ALA A 526 3.90 12.28 -9.53
CA ALA A 526 4.63 11.04 -9.28
C ALA A 526 3.71 9.80 -9.36
N ALA A 527 2.45 9.92 -8.91
CA ALA A 527 1.43 8.89 -9.06
C ALA A 527 1.09 8.63 -10.53
N ALA A 528 0.91 9.69 -11.33
CA ALA A 528 0.69 9.55 -12.77
C ALA A 528 1.90 8.91 -13.48
N GLN A 529 3.12 9.24 -13.05
CA GLN A 529 4.34 8.59 -13.54
C GLN A 529 4.35 7.09 -13.16
N CYS A 530 3.97 6.74 -11.93
CA CYS A 530 3.84 5.35 -11.48
C CYS A 530 2.84 4.59 -12.37
N CYS A 531 1.66 5.14 -12.63
CA CYS A 531 0.65 4.53 -13.52
C CYS A 531 1.18 4.32 -14.95
N ARG A 532 1.97 5.25 -15.45
CA ARG A 532 2.56 5.17 -16.78
C ARG A 532 3.70 4.15 -16.88
N THR A 533 4.59 4.14 -15.89
CA THR A 533 5.84 3.35 -15.91
C THR A 533 5.73 2.01 -15.22
N GLY A 534 4.87 1.88 -14.20
CA GLY A 534 4.79 0.72 -13.31
C GLY A 534 5.83 0.69 -12.19
N VAL A 535 6.68 1.72 -12.10
CA VAL A 535 7.64 1.84 -10.98
C VAL A 535 6.93 2.51 -9.80
N PRO A 536 6.89 1.90 -8.60
CA PRO A 536 6.22 2.47 -7.43
C PRO A 536 6.74 3.85 -7.03
N MET A 537 5.89 4.63 -6.33
CA MET A 537 6.26 5.95 -5.80
C MET A 537 7.34 5.86 -4.72
N ILE A 538 7.22 4.90 -3.80
CA ILE A 538 8.30 4.54 -2.87
C ILE A 538 9.33 3.74 -3.66
N ARG A 539 10.59 4.10 -3.56
CA ARG A 539 11.67 3.39 -4.23
C ARG A 539 12.77 3.06 -3.25
N ALA A 540 13.04 1.77 -3.09
CA ALA A 540 14.20 1.32 -2.35
C ALA A 540 15.48 1.94 -2.91
N MET A 541 16.48 2.11 -2.08
CA MET A 541 17.76 2.68 -2.50
C MET A 541 18.40 1.86 -3.63
N LEU A 542 18.28 0.52 -3.58
CA LEU A 542 18.73 -0.38 -4.65
C LEU A 542 17.99 -0.19 -5.99
N THR A 543 16.73 0.27 -5.94
CA THR A 543 15.92 0.55 -7.15
C THR A 543 16.26 1.91 -7.75
N ALA A 544 16.49 2.92 -6.90
CA ALA A 544 16.78 4.29 -7.32
C ALA A 544 18.26 4.51 -7.70
N PHE A 545 19.18 3.79 -7.04
CA PHE A 545 20.63 3.95 -7.16
C PHE A 545 21.34 2.60 -7.32
N GLY A 546 20.87 1.76 -8.25
CA GLY A 546 21.36 0.38 -8.45
C GLY A 546 22.85 0.27 -8.78
N SER A 547 23.51 1.33 -9.25
CA SER A 547 24.96 1.37 -9.49
C SER A 547 25.79 1.49 -8.21
N ASP A 548 25.21 1.97 -7.09
CA ASP A 548 25.90 2.15 -5.81
C ASP A 548 25.56 1.00 -4.85
N GLN A 549 26.40 -0.02 -4.81
CA GLN A 549 26.20 -1.20 -3.97
C GLN A 549 26.16 -0.90 -2.46
N ARG A 550 26.74 0.22 -2.01
CA ARG A 550 26.68 0.63 -0.59
C ARG A 550 25.26 0.93 -0.13
N LEU A 551 24.40 1.33 -1.05
CA LEU A 551 23.03 1.72 -0.78
C LEU A 551 22.04 0.53 -0.84
N TRP A 552 22.42 -0.61 -1.41
CA TRP A 552 21.52 -1.75 -1.61
C TRP A 552 20.86 -2.28 -0.33
N PRO A 553 21.57 -2.40 0.82
CA PRO A 553 20.96 -2.93 2.05
C PRO A 553 20.15 -1.88 2.84
N LEU A 554 20.16 -0.61 2.40
CA LEU A 554 19.47 0.46 3.15
C LEU A 554 17.95 0.39 2.90
N ALA A 555 17.23 -0.01 3.93
CA ALA A 555 15.77 -0.12 3.92
C ALA A 555 15.07 0.85 4.90
N ASP A 556 15.86 1.62 5.67
CA ASP A 556 15.40 2.59 6.65
C ASP A 556 15.33 4.02 6.11
N GLN A 557 15.61 4.16 4.82
CA GLN A 557 15.45 5.38 4.02
C GLN A 557 15.04 5.00 2.58
N TYR A 558 14.37 5.90 1.86
CA TYR A 558 13.86 5.63 0.53
C TYR A 558 13.67 6.90 -0.29
N MET A 559 13.55 6.75 -1.61
CA MET A 559 13.10 7.84 -2.47
C MET A 559 11.57 7.84 -2.59
N LEU A 560 10.97 9.02 -2.49
CA LEU A 560 9.58 9.27 -2.85
C LEU A 560 9.56 9.96 -4.23
N GLY A 561 9.18 9.22 -5.26
CA GLY A 561 9.42 9.62 -6.65
C GLY A 561 10.90 9.68 -7.00
N ASP A 562 11.27 10.57 -7.94
CA ASP A 562 12.65 10.73 -8.40
C ASP A 562 13.45 11.77 -7.60
N SER A 563 12.77 12.67 -6.88
CA SER A 563 13.34 13.90 -6.35
C SER A 563 13.56 13.93 -4.84
N ILE A 564 12.76 13.21 -4.06
CA ILE A 564 12.73 13.35 -2.59
C ILE A 564 13.28 12.10 -1.91
N LEU A 565 14.33 12.28 -1.08
CA LEU A 565 14.86 11.27 -0.17
C LEU A 565 14.23 11.47 1.21
N VAL A 566 13.68 10.41 1.79
CA VAL A 566 13.04 10.42 3.10
C VAL A 566 13.77 9.47 4.05
N LYS A 567 14.10 9.96 5.24
CA LYS A 567 14.64 9.14 6.34
C LYS A 567 13.74 9.32 7.57
N PRO A 568 12.80 8.39 7.84
CA PRO A 568 11.96 8.44 9.04
C PRO A 568 12.78 8.36 10.32
N VAL A 569 12.31 9.00 11.40
CA VAL A 569 12.86 8.89 12.74
C VAL A 569 12.12 7.77 13.46
N THR A 570 12.83 6.71 13.82
CA THR A 570 12.26 5.47 14.37
C THR A 570 12.69 5.20 15.81
N ARG A 571 13.22 6.20 16.50
CA ARG A 571 13.64 6.12 17.90
C ARG A 571 13.12 7.31 18.70
N PRO A 572 12.82 7.14 20.00
CA PRO A 572 12.41 8.24 20.85
C PRO A 572 13.55 9.24 21.08
N LEU A 573 13.21 10.50 21.28
CA LEU A 573 14.19 11.58 21.57
C LEU A 573 15.11 11.22 22.72
N ALA A 574 14.58 10.59 23.78
CA ALA A 574 15.35 10.16 24.94
C ALA A 574 16.42 9.09 24.62
N ASP A 575 16.14 8.23 23.60
CA ASP A 575 16.98 7.08 23.26
C ASP A 575 17.67 7.25 21.89
N GLY A 576 18.14 8.46 21.60
CA GLY A 576 18.93 8.78 20.42
C GLY A 576 18.13 9.25 19.20
N GLY A 577 16.80 9.38 19.28
CA GLY A 577 15.96 9.97 18.24
C GLY A 577 16.14 11.48 18.05
N SER A 578 16.91 12.12 18.91
CA SER A 578 17.33 13.52 18.76
C SER A 578 18.39 13.74 17.68
N GLU A 579 19.10 12.68 17.27
CA GLU A 579 20.05 12.69 16.15
C GLU A 579 19.77 11.50 15.22
N THR A 580 19.60 11.78 13.92
CA THR A 580 19.32 10.75 12.92
C THR A 580 20.40 10.75 11.84
N ALA A 581 20.94 9.56 11.53
CA ALA A 581 21.90 9.38 10.44
C ALA A 581 21.15 9.16 9.11
N VAL A 582 21.55 9.91 8.08
CA VAL A 582 21.05 9.75 6.71
C VAL A 582 22.22 9.59 5.75
N THR A 583 22.15 8.60 4.86
CA THR A 583 23.17 8.39 3.82
C THR A 583 22.72 9.03 2.51
N LEU A 584 23.40 10.08 2.10
CA LEU A 584 23.12 10.76 0.83
C LEU A 584 23.83 10.03 -0.32
N PRO A 585 23.10 9.64 -1.39
CA PRO A 585 23.69 9.12 -2.62
C PRO A 585 24.57 10.14 -3.33
N GLU A 586 25.25 9.74 -4.40
CA GLU A 586 26.01 10.67 -5.26
C GLU A 586 25.12 11.78 -5.85
N GLY A 587 25.70 12.98 -6.04
CA GLY A 587 25.01 14.19 -6.47
C GLY A 587 24.93 15.23 -5.35
N GLY A 588 24.23 16.33 -5.56
CA GLY A 588 23.94 17.34 -4.55
C GLY A 588 22.57 17.14 -3.92
N TRP A 589 22.40 17.55 -2.69
CA TRP A 589 21.14 17.40 -1.93
C TRP A 589 20.82 18.66 -1.14
N TYR A 590 19.55 19.01 -1.07
CA TYR A 590 19.05 20.12 -0.25
C TYR A 590 18.16 19.59 0.85
N ASP A 591 18.36 20.00 2.07
CA ASP A 591 17.38 19.81 3.13
C ASP A 591 16.09 20.57 2.75
N LEU A 592 14.96 19.89 2.70
CA LEU A 592 13.69 20.47 2.24
C LEU A 592 13.25 21.67 3.10
N PHE A 593 13.51 21.64 4.41
CA PHE A 593 13.04 22.64 5.36
C PHE A 593 13.98 23.85 5.44
N THR A 594 15.28 23.62 5.54
CA THR A 594 16.28 24.68 5.73
C THR A 594 16.86 25.23 4.44
N ARG A 595 16.67 24.52 3.32
CA ARG A 595 17.30 24.80 2.02
C ARG A 595 18.83 24.68 2.04
N ALA A 596 19.41 24.18 3.11
CA ALA A 596 20.84 23.93 3.19
C ALA A 596 21.29 22.89 2.17
N TYR A 597 22.38 23.19 1.46
CA TYR A 597 22.95 22.28 0.45
C TYR A 597 24.02 21.38 1.07
N TYR A 598 24.01 20.11 0.66
CA TYR A 598 24.96 19.09 1.05
C TYR A 598 25.55 18.42 -0.18
N ALA A 599 26.88 18.40 -0.25
CA ALA A 599 27.58 17.61 -1.26
C ALA A 599 27.51 16.12 -0.90
N ALA A 600 27.47 15.30 -1.93
CA ALA A 600 27.11 13.89 -1.88
C ALA A 600 28.10 12.92 -1.25
N GLY A 601 27.62 11.67 -1.11
CA GLY A 601 28.42 10.47 -0.82
C GLY A 601 28.76 10.24 0.67
N ASN A 602 28.19 11.03 1.57
CA ASN A 602 28.47 10.96 3.01
C ASN A 602 27.23 10.57 3.82
N THR A 603 27.45 9.93 4.97
CA THR A 603 26.42 9.78 6.00
C THR A 603 26.44 11.02 6.88
N LEU A 604 25.34 11.74 6.92
CA LEU A 604 25.15 12.92 7.77
C LEU A 604 24.48 12.50 9.07
N LYS A 605 24.85 13.16 10.15
CA LYS A 605 24.13 13.12 11.41
C LYS A 605 23.42 14.45 11.60
N LEU A 606 22.12 14.40 11.79
CA LEU A 606 21.25 15.57 11.82
C LEU A 606 20.48 15.62 13.12
N ASP A 607 20.37 16.81 13.71
CA ASP A 607 19.45 17.03 14.81
C ASP A 607 18.02 16.87 14.34
N THR A 608 17.27 16.04 15.03
CA THR A 608 15.88 15.70 14.74
C THR A 608 14.95 15.98 15.93
N PRO A 609 14.76 17.27 16.31
CA PRO A 609 13.74 17.62 17.29
C PRO A 609 12.35 17.19 16.82
N LEU A 610 11.36 17.21 17.69
CA LEU A 610 10.04 16.62 17.42
C LEU A 610 9.39 17.17 16.14
N ASN A 611 9.58 18.45 15.85
CA ASN A 611 9.02 19.11 14.66
C ASN A 611 9.83 18.89 13.37
N ARG A 612 10.87 18.06 13.39
CA ARG A 612 11.76 17.87 12.24
C ARG A 612 12.11 16.40 12.01
N PHE A 613 12.14 16.00 10.76
CA PHE A 613 12.65 14.72 10.28
C PHE A 613 13.39 14.93 8.96
N PRO A 614 14.39 14.10 8.63
CA PRO A 614 15.20 14.29 7.43
C PRO A 614 14.41 14.05 6.14
N VAL A 615 14.28 15.10 5.35
CA VAL A 615 13.74 15.07 3.98
C VAL A 615 14.66 15.90 3.10
N PHE A 616 15.19 15.27 2.06
CA PHE A 616 16.13 15.92 1.14
C PHE A 616 15.58 15.95 -0.28
N VAL A 617 15.91 17.01 -0.99
CA VAL A 617 15.60 17.18 -2.40
C VAL A 617 16.90 17.09 -3.19
N ARG A 618 16.91 16.26 -4.24
CA ARG A 618 18.06 16.08 -5.12
C ARG A 618 18.32 17.35 -5.92
N ALA A 619 19.57 17.76 -6.09
CA ALA A 619 19.93 18.82 -7.02
C ALA A 619 19.50 18.48 -8.44
N GLY A 620 19.06 19.48 -9.21
CA GLY A 620 18.39 19.34 -10.50
C GLY A 620 16.87 19.15 -10.38
N SER A 621 16.32 18.87 -9.21
CA SER A 621 14.87 18.61 -9.08
C SER A 621 14.03 19.86 -9.28
N ILE A 622 12.85 19.64 -9.88
CA ILE A 622 11.77 20.61 -10.03
C ILE A 622 10.60 20.10 -9.20
N LEU A 623 10.25 20.81 -8.12
CA LEU A 623 9.12 20.45 -7.26
C LEU A 623 7.97 21.43 -7.47
N PRO A 624 6.85 20.99 -8.08
CA PRO A 624 5.61 21.74 -8.02
C PRO A 624 5.11 21.83 -6.59
N TRP A 625 4.65 23.00 -6.19
CA TRP A 625 4.29 23.33 -4.82
C TRP A 625 2.96 24.08 -4.76
N ALA A 626 2.17 23.84 -3.70
CA ALA A 626 0.95 24.56 -3.42
C ALA A 626 0.98 25.12 -1.98
N SER A 627 0.15 26.12 -1.69
CA SER A 627 0.10 26.75 -0.39
C SER A 627 -1.35 26.90 0.11
N GLY A 628 -1.59 26.66 1.40
CA GLY A 628 -2.83 27.01 2.08
C GLY A 628 -4.06 26.16 1.75
N ALA A 629 -3.92 25.06 1.00
CA ALA A 629 -5.03 24.17 0.70
C ALA A 629 -5.47 23.38 1.95
N CYS A 630 -6.78 23.23 2.13
CA CYS A 630 -7.40 22.41 3.18
C CYS A 630 -8.11 21.17 2.60
N SER A 631 -8.14 21.04 1.28
CA SER A 631 -8.59 19.88 0.52
C SER A 631 -7.88 19.84 -0.82
N THR A 632 -7.92 18.69 -1.49
CA THR A 632 -7.40 18.59 -2.87
C THR A 632 -8.20 19.41 -3.87
N ALA A 633 -9.46 19.74 -3.55
CA ALA A 633 -10.30 20.62 -4.37
C ALA A 633 -9.87 22.10 -4.31
N ASP A 634 -9.10 22.50 -3.28
CA ASP A 634 -8.57 23.86 -3.13
C ASP A 634 -7.24 24.05 -3.85
N LEU A 635 -6.64 22.98 -4.38
CA LEU A 635 -5.33 23.05 -5.04
C LEU A 635 -5.40 23.88 -6.32
N PRO A 636 -4.39 24.70 -6.59
CA PRO A 636 -4.27 25.37 -7.86
C PRO A 636 -4.10 24.37 -9.01
N PHE A 637 -4.67 24.68 -10.17
CA PHE A 637 -4.53 23.85 -11.37
C PHE A 637 -3.52 24.50 -12.35
N PRO A 638 -2.40 23.80 -12.69
CA PRO A 638 -1.94 22.52 -12.13
C PRO A 638 -1.03 22.67 -10.89
N ALA A 639 -0.51 23.86 -10.61
CA ALA A 639 0.34 24.21 -9.47
C ALA A 639 0.47 25.73 -9.35
N GLU A 640 0.85 26.22 -8.15
CA GLU A 640 1.09 27.65 -7.90
C GLU A 640 2.58 28.02 -8.09
N GLU A 641 3.46 27.20 -7.53
CA GLU A 641 4.90 27.46 -7.50
C GLU A 641 5.70 26.29 -8.04
N LEU A 642 6.82 26.57 -8.66
CA LEU A 642 7.80 25.59 -9.12
C LEU A 642 9.13 25.90 -8.43
N LEU A 643 9.54 25.02 -7.51
CA LEU A 643 10.83 25.11 -6.82
C LEU A 643 11.88 24.39 -7.66
N VAL A 644 12.89 25.09 -8.14
CA VAL A 644 13.99 24.54 -8.92
C VAL A 644 15.24 24.51 -8.04
N PHE A 645 15.77 23.32 -7.78
CA PHE A 645 16.95 23.10 -6.94
C PHE A 645 18.18 22.94 -7.85
N SER A 646 18.98 23.99 -8.00
CA SER A 646 20.12 23.97 -8.91
C SER A 646 21.26 23.06 -8.43
N GLY A 647 22.35 22.94 -9.23
CA GLY A 647 23.51 22.09 -8.92
C GLY A 647 23.61 20.83 -9.78
N ALA A 648 22.62 20.56 -10.63
CA ALA A 648 22.62 19.55 -11.70
C ALA A 648 21.52 19.85 -12.71
N ASP A 649 21.62 19.26 -13.91
CA ASP A 649 20.50 19.23 -14.87
C ASP A 649 19.33 18.42 -14.30
N GLY A 650 18.10 18.77 -14.72
CA GLY A 650 16.93 18.04 -14.24
C GLY A 650 15.71 18.13 -15.13
N ASP A 651 14.90 17.08 -15.03
CA ASP A 651 13.66 16.89 -15.76
C ASP A 651 12.51 16.60 -14.81
N PHE A 652 11.32 17.12 -15.13
CA PHE A 652 10.09 16.79 -14.43
C PHE A 652 8.90 16.84 -15.38
N ILE A 653 7.89 16.03 -15.12
CA ILE A 653 6.62 16.08 -15.85
C ILE A 653 5.51 16.42 -14.84
N LEU A 654 5.02 17.65 -14.89
CA LEU A 654 3.86 18.05 -14.12
C LEU A 654 2.60 17.45 -14.75
N TYR A 655 1.79 16.77 -13.93
CA TYR A 655 0.54 16.14 -14.36
C TYR A 655 -0.63 16.66 -13.53
N ASP A 656 -1.75 16.91 -14.17
CA ASP A 656 -3.03 17.16 -13.52
C ASP A 656 -4.22 16.73 -14.39
N ASP A 657 -5.39 16.48 -13.77
CA ASP A 657 -6.63 16.09 -14.44
C ASP A 657 -7.87 16.50 -13.61
N SER A 658 -9.06 15.99 -13.94
CA SER A 658 -10.30 16.27 -13.22
C SER A 658 -10.33 15.76 -11.76
N GLY A 659 -9.38 14.91 -11.37
CA GLY A 659 -9.19 14.39 -10.02
C GLY A 659 -9.95 13.12 -9.69
N ASP A 660 -11.20 12.96 -10.08
CA ASP A 660 -12.05 11.81 -9.70
C ASP A 660 -12.68 11.08 -10.91
N GLY A 661 -12.68 11.73 -12.07
CA GLY A 661 -13.28 11.20 -13.30
C GLY A 661 -12.42 10.18 -14.04
N MET A 662 -13.05 9.35 -14.87
CA MET A 662 -12.38 8.40 -15.76
C MET A 662 -12.00 8.99 -17.13
N ASP A 663 -12.29 10.25 -17.35
CA ASP A 663 -12.07 11.03 -18.59
C ASP A 663 -10.59 11.18 -18.96
N TYR A 664 -9.68 11.09 -17.96
CA TYR A 664 -8.23 11.06 -18.20
C TYR A 664 -7.81 9.91 -19.14
N LEU A 665 -8.51 8.79 -19.14
CA LEU A 665 -8.27 7.68 -20.08
C LEU A 665 -8.57 8.04 -21.54
N GLN A 666 -9.35 9.11 -21.75
CA GLN A 666 -9.72 9.65 -23.06
C GLN A 666 -8.93 10.88 -23.43
N GLY A 667 -7.87 11.19 -22.66
CA GLY A 667 -6.98 12.32 -22.90
C GLY A 667 -7.33 13.61 -22.14
N ALA A 668 -8.38 13.60 -21.30
CA ALA A 668 -8.73 14.75 -20.46
C ALA A 668 -7.77 14.89 -19.27
N PHE A 669 -6.54 15.21 -19.56
CA PHE A 669 -5.47 15.51 -18.61
C PHE A 669 -4.61 16.67 -19.13
N LEU A 670 -3.74 17.17 -18.28
CA LEU A 670 -2.68 18.12 -18.59
C LEU A 670 -1.33 17.50 -18.20
N ARG A 671 -0.38 17.50 -19.14
CA ARG A 671 1.02 17.14 -18.88
C ARG A 671 1.92 18.24 -19.41
N ILE A 672 2.84 18.69 -18.57
CA ILE A 672 3.80 19.74 -18.91
C ILE A 672 5.21 19.20 -18.65
N PRO A 673 5.98 18.81 -19.68
CA PRO A 673 7.40 18.50 -19.50
C PRO A 673 8.17 19.77 -19.15
N MET A 674 9.08 19.66 -18.18
CA MET A 674 9.89 20.75 -17.64
C MET A 674 11.34 20.32 -17.59
N HIS A 675 12.26 21.24 -17.89
CA HIS A 675 13.69 20.98 -17.90
C HIS A 675 14.45 22.13 -17.22
N TRP A 676 15.44 21.79 -16.42
CA TRP A 676 16.44 22.70 -15.90
C TRP A 676 17.80 22.39 -16.50
N ASP A 677 18.40 23.37 -17.22
CA ASP A 677 19.76 23.32 -17.74
C ASP A 677 20.67 24.12 -16.80
N GLU A 678 21.44 23.38 -16.00
CA GLU A 678 22.32 23.98 -14.98
C GLU A 678 23.40 24.83 -15.57
N LYS A 679 24.02 24.38 -16.67
CA LYS A 679 25.14 25.09 -17.30
C LYS A 679 24.74 26.46 -17.84
N HIS A 680 23.57 26.55 -18.47
CA HIS A 680 23.10 27.79 -19.10
C HIS A 680 22.13 28.56 -18.18
N ARG A 681 21.78 28.02 -17.04
CA ARG A 681 20.76 28.54 -16.07
C ARG A 681 19.44 28.85 -16.78
N ILE A 682 18.95 27.86 -17.55
CA ILE A 682 17.71 27.99 -18.31
C ILE A 682 16.68 26.98 -17.76
N PHE A 683 15.55 27.50 -17.32
CA PHE A 683 14.36 26.69 -17.04
C PHE A 683 13.46 26.70 -18.29
N SER A 684 12.98 25.51 -18.68
CA SER A 684 12.12 25.34 -19.87
C SER A 684 10.83 24.64 -19.52
N LEU A 685 9.74 25.10 -20.11
CA LEU A 685 8.45 24.44 -20.19
C LEU A 685 8.22 24.06 -21.64
N ASP A 686 7.98 22.78 -21.90
CA ASP A 686 7.70 22.31 -23.27
C ASP A 686 6.22 22.48 -23.63
N GLN A 687 5.82 22.02 -24.82
CA GLN A 687 4.43 21.98 -25.24
C GLN A 687 3.60 21.14 -24.26
N ALA A 688 2.48 21.70 -23.77
CA ALA A 688 1.53 20.95 -22.96
C ALA A 688 0.87 19.83 -23.78
N GLU A 689 0.68 18.70 -23.14
CA GLU A 689 0.02 17.52 -23.69
C GLU A 689 -1.31 17.27 -22.99
N GLY A 690 -2.25 16.60 -23.68
CA GLY A 690 -3.60 16.35 -23.20
C GLY A 690 -4.61 17.35 -23.74
N THR A 691 -5.88 17.21 -23.35
CA THR A 691 -6.97 18.04 -23.88
C THR A 691 -7.45 19.13 -22.91
N LEU A 692 -6.99 19.10 -21.65
CA LEU A 692 -7.34 20.15 -20.71
C LEU A 692 -6.60 21.46 -21.02
N PRO A 693 -7.31 22.59 -21.05
CA PRO A 693 -6.68 23.89 -21.30
C PRO A 693 -5.77 24.30 -20.14
N VAL A 694 -4.71 24.99 -20.43
CA VAL A 694 -3.85 25.61 -19.44
C VAL A 694 -3.73 27.11 -19.68
N ASP A 695 -3.99 27.90 -18.64
CA ASP A 695 -3.71 29.33 -18.54
C ASP A 695 -3.22 29.58 -17.10
N ALA A 696 -1.98 29.18 -16.83
CA ALA A 696 -1.40 29.17 -15.50
C ALA A 696 -0.39 30.31 -15.31
N VAL A 697 -0.36 30.86 -14.10
CA VAL A 697 0.70 31.76 -13.67
C VAL A 697 1.54 31.02 -12.65
N PHE A 698 2.78 30.67 -13.04
CA PHE A 698 3.72 30.02 -12.16
C PHE A 698 4.67 31.04 -11.51
N ARG A 699 4.88 30.89 -10.23
CA ARG A 699 6.01 31.47 -9.51
C ARG A 699 7.16 30.45 -9.54
N ILE A 700 8.24 30.78 -10.23
CA ILE A 700 9.43 29.92 -10.28
C ILE A 700 10.44 30.44 -9.29
N THR A 701 10.84 29.63 -8.33
CA THR A 701 11.87 29.95 -7.33
C THR A 701 13.08 29.05 -7.57
N LEU A 702 14.16 29.64 -8.05
CA LEU A 702 15.46 28.99 -8.20
C LEU A 702 16.19 29.04 -6.85
N ILE A 703 16.61 27.89 -6.35
CA ILE A 703 17.32 27.71 -5.08
C ILE A 703 18.73 27.22 -5.39
N CYS A 704 19.74 28.01 -4.99
CA CYS A 704 21.15 27.76 -5.35
C CYS A 704 21.93 27.14 -4.18
N PRO A 705 23.05 26.40 -4.45
CA PRO A 705 23.88 25.77 -3.41
C PRO A 705 24.51 26.76 -2.43
N ASP A 706 24.71 28.01 -2.83
CA ASP A 706 25.23 29.09 -1.98
C ASP A 706 24.17 29.76 -1.08
N GLY A 707 22.92 29.25 -1.13
CA GLY A 707 21.80 29.78 -0.37
C GLY A 707 21.07 30.94 -1.04
N GLN A 708 21.53 31.38 -2.22
CA GLN A 708 20.81 32.42 -2.98
C GLN A 708 19.52 31.86 -3.56
N THR A 709 18.50 32.72 -3.67
CA THR A 709 17.23 32.42 -4.32
C THR A 709 16.89 33.50 -5.34
N GLU A 710 16.46 33.06 -6.53
CA GLU A 710 15.96 33.95 -7.56
C GLU A 710 14.50 33.63 -7.89
N LEU A 711 13.66 34.63 -8.09
CA LEU A 711 12.24 34.48 -8.31
C LEU A 711 11.80 35.11 -9.63
N LYS A 712 10.97 34.34 -10.38
CA LYS A 712 10.33 34.83 -11.61
C LYS A 712 8.87 34.40 -11.66
N ASN A 713 8.00 35.31 -12.03
CA ASN A 713 6.61 35.02 -12.34
C ASN A 713 6.44 34.92 -13.84
N ILE A 714 5.79 33.85 -14.29
CA ILE A 714 5.57 33.63 -15.72
C ILE A 714 4.12 33.23 -15.97
N LYS A 715 3.61 33.62 -17.14
CA LYS A 715 2.36 33.11 -17.67
C LYS A 715 2.66 32.02 -18.70
N TYR A 716 2.03 30.86 -18.50
CA TYR A 716 2.15 29.71 -19.40
C TYR A 716 0.79 29.33 -19.96
N THR A 717 0.70 29.22 -21.28
CA THR A 717 -0.54 28.95 -22.02
C THR A 717 -0.44 27.69 -22.88
N GLY A 718 0.43 26.75 -22.49
CA GLY A 718 0.59 25.48 -23.16
C GLY A 718 1.62 25.46 -24.30
N VAL A 719 2.21 26.59 -24.66
CA VAL A 719 3.26 26.65 -25.69
C VAL A 719 4.66 26.69 -25.07
N PRO A 720 5.70 26.17 -25.76
CA PRO A 720 7.04 26.12 -25.20
C PRO A 720 7.55 27.48 -24.75
N LEU A 721 8.18 27.54 -23.58
CA LEU A 721 8.74 28.76 -23.00
C LEU A 721 10.11 28.47 -22.36
N LYS A 722 11.08 29.37 -22.55
CA LYS A 722 12.40 29.33 -21.91
C LYS A 722 12.63 30.55 -21.07
N ILE A 723 13.13 30.35 -19.86
CA ILE A 723 13.39 31.39 -18.87
C ILE A 723 14.85 31.30 -18.43
N ALA A 724 15.65 32.32 -18.70
CA ALA A 724 17.03 32.42 -18.21
C ALA A 724 17.03 32.99 -16.78
N PHE A 725 17.85 32.47 -15.90
CA PHE A 725 18.10 32.93 -14.54
C PHE A 725 19.48 33.50 -14.37
#